data_0401e88730476c3cb662377e0b445dbf
#
_entry.id   0401e88730476c3cb662377e0b445dbf
#
_cell.length_a   1.000
_cell.length_b   1.000
_cell.length_c   1.000
_cell.angle_alpha   90.00
_cell.angle_beta   90.00
_cell.angle_gamma   90.00
#
_symmetry.space_group_name_H-M   'P 1'
#
loop_
_entity.id
_entity.type
_entity.pdbx_description
1 polymer ?
#
loop_
_entity_poly.entity_id
_entity_poly.type
_entity_poly.pdbx_seq_one_letter_code
_entity_poly.pdbx_strand_id
1 'polypeptide(L)'
;TKADYERFDKIGGITGGKVFRTKVQAHWLTGTKCFWYRNDLGHGRKSFVFVDATVGKRKAAFDHGRLAKDLAKVTGKAFEAHKLPFDAIEYKKMDRDEKGLLEEAVYFKAVGKSWKINLKDQSLSEDTPGAKKVSVIRRIPAPRKESSTLLFSQSPQPEAAVTLSHEKPADPEMQFPQSPEAKKVEAFIKDHNVWLRFGGDGKEIALTTDGKEGDAYQGNFRWSPDRRKMIGFRHKKAQEHIVHFVESSPKDQLQPKLHSNSYLKPGDQIAQTMPHLFDIAGKKEVPLDETLFANPWSIGSHRWDKDSSRFTFYYNQRGHGAVRIVAINAESGKVTALIDDTSKTFINYAFYNHRQFLESSNEMIWMSERDGWNHLYLFDFGSGKLKNQITKGPWIVRKIDRVDTAKRQIWFQAGGIYPEQDPYYIHYCRINFDGTGLVKLTAGDGTHSIEYSPDREFIVDTYSRVDMPPVNELRRVSDGSLVCQLEESDASELEATVWQRPEHFVAKGRDGKTDIYGVIFRPSNFDPSKKYPVIEKIYAGPHGSFVPKSFSPCHGAQRWAELGFILVQIDGMGTSHRSKAFHDVCWKNVGDAGFPDRILWIKEAAKKYPYMDLSRVGIFGGSAGGQSSTGALLNHG
;
A
#
# COMPACT_ATOMS: atom_id res chain seq x y z
N THR A 1 16.80 -35.67 -4.42
CA THR A 1 16.70 -36.89 -3.60
C THR A 1 15.56 -36.78 -2.60
N LYS A 2 15.15 -37.89 -1.95
CA LYS A 2 14.16 -37.86 -0.85
C LYS A 2 14.57 -36.90 0.27
N ALA A 3 15.86 -36.90 0.62
CA ALA A 3 16.42 -36.03 1.65
C ALA A 3 16.28 -34.54 1.31
N ASP A 4 16.30 -34.15 0.04
CA ASP A 4 16.12 -32.77 -0.40
C ASP A 4 14.68 -32.31 -0.17
N TYR A 5 13.69 -33.16 -0.50
CA TYR A 5 12.28 -32.88 -0.22
C TYR A 5 12.00 -32.82 1.27
N GLU A 6 12.61 -33.68 2.08
CA GLU A 6 12.47 -33.63 3.54
C GLU A 6 13.04 -32.31 4.11
N ARG A 7 14.15 -31.78 3.58
CA ARG A 7 14.68 -30.47 3.97
C ARG A 7 13.72 -29.34 3.57
N PHE A 8 13.22 -29.37 2.32
CA PHE A 8 12.22 -28.41 1.84
C PHE A 8 11.01 -28.31 2.76
N ASP A 9 10.49 -29.44 3.25
CA ASP A 9 9.32 -29.47 4.12
C ASP A 9 9.64 -28.99 5.53
N LYS A 10 10.83 -29.31 6.05
CA LYS A 10 11.21 -29.09 7.45
C LYS A 10 11.81 -27.72 7.73
N ILE A 11 12.45 -27.04 6.76
CA ILE A 11 13.23 -25.82 7.00
C ILE A 11 12.41 -24.71 7.68
N GLY A 12 11.15 -24.51 7.29
CA GLY A 12 10.28 -23.52 7.89
C GLY A 12 9.99 -23.78 9.37
N GLY A 13 9.88 -25.05 9.78
CA GLY A 13 9.73 -25.43 11.18
C GLY A 13 11.03 -25.31 11.99
N ILE A 14 12.18 -25.56 11.34
CA ILE A 14 13.51 -25.44 11.96
C ILE A 14 13.84 -23.96 12.26
N THR A 15 13.51 -23.04 11.35
CA THR A 15 13.86 -21.63 11.45
C THR A 15 12.78 -20.77 12.08
N GLY A 16 11.52 -21.22 12.06
CA GLY A 16 10.38 -20.48 12.60
C GLY A 16 10.42 -20.33 14.13
N GLY A 17 10.01 -19.17 14.63
CA GLY A 17 9.92 -18.89 16.07
C GLY A 17 11.25 -18.74 16.79
N LYS A 18 12.35 -18.50 16.06
CA LYS A 18 13.73 -18.42 16.59
C LYS A 18 14.34 -17.02 16.52
N VAL A 19 13.52 -16.02 16.28
CA VAL A 19 13.93 -14.61 16.31
C VAL A 19 13.00 -13.87 17.25
N PHE A 20 13.57 -13.18 18.23
CA PHE A 20 12.84 -12.52 19.29
C PHE A 20 13.03 -11.01 19.25
N ARG A 21 12.24 -10.25 20.02
CA ARG A 21 12.28 -8.78 20.08
C ARG A 21 12.07 -8.09 18.73
N THR A 22 11.37 -8.76 17.81
CA THR A 22 11.25 -8.31 16.41
C THR A 22 10.35 -7.10 16.23
N LYS A 23 9.50 -6.80 17.21
CA LYS A 23 8.52 -5.72 17.09
C LYS A 23 8.25 -5.04 18.42
N VAL A 24 8.21 -3.72 18.40
CA VAL A 24 7.70 -2.88 19.49
C VAL A 24 6.30 -2.41 19.14
N GLN A 25 5.31 -2.78 19.96
CA GLN A 25 3.96 -2.25 19.90
C GLN A 25 3.79 -1.25 21.03
N ALA A 26 3.80 0.03 20.72
CA ALA A 26 3.73 1.10 21.72
C ALA A 26 2.31 1.27 22.25
N HIS A 27 2.17 1.21 23.58
CA HIS A 27 0.93 1.54 24.28
C HIS A 27 1.09 2.91 24.94
N TRP A 28 0.73 3.96 24.22
CA TRP A 28 0.88 5.34 24.68
C TRP A 28 -0.06 5.67 25.83
N LEU A 29 0.46 6.40 26.81
CA LEU A 29 -0.31 6.84 27.98
C LEU A 29 -0.97 8.19 27.70
N THR A 30 -2.29 8.25 27.86
CA THR A 30 -3.09 9.46 27.57
C THR A 30 -2.57 10.68 28.32
N GLY A 31 -2.41 11.81 27.61
CA GLY A 31 -1.96 13.07 28.18
C GLY A 31 -0.48 13.12 28.57
N THR A 32 0.31 12.13 28.14
CA THR A 32 1.77 12.08 28.38
C THR A 32 2.53 11.79 27.09
N LYS A 33 3.84 11.91 27.13
CA LYS A 33 4.76 11.46 26.06
C LYS A 33 5.48 10.17 26.48
N CYS A 34 4.79 9.32 27.23
CA CYS A 34 5.30 8.05 27.68
C CYS A 34 4.49 6.91 27.09
N PHE A 35 5.11 5.76 26.95
CA PHE A 35 4.44 4.54 26.53
C PHE A 35 5.09 3.31 27.18
N TRP A 36 4.42 2.20 27.12
CA TRP A 36 4.98 0.90 27.47
C TRP A 36 4.81 -0.07 26.30
N TYR A 37 5.63 -1.11 26.27
CA TYR A 37 5.47 -2.23 25.38
C TYR A 37 5.87 -3.53 26.04
N ARG A 38 5.32 -4.64 25.53
CA ARG A 38 5.73 -6.00 25.89
C ARG A 38 6.80 -6.48 24.92
N ASN A 39 7.94 -6.84 25.45
CA ASN A 39 9.04 -7.42 24.70
C ASN A 39 8.99 -8.94 24.75
N ASP A 40 9.04 -9.62 23.62
CA ASP A 40 9.11 -11.08 23.51
C ASP A 40 10.57 -11.53 23.63
N LEU A 41 10.87 -12.33 24.65
CA LEU A 41 12.22 -12.87 24.91
C LEU A 41 12.37 -14.34 24.52
N GLY A 42 11.36 -14.89 23.82
CA GLY A 42 11.32 -16.30 23.42
C GLY A 42 10.88 -17.27 24.53
N HIS A 43 10.42 -18.45 24.09
CA HIS A 43 10.04 -19.57 24.97
C HIS A 43 9.00 -19.19 26.05
N GLY A 44 8.06 -18.31 25.68
CA GLY A 44 7.04 -17.79 26.60
C GLY A 44 7.57 -16.78 27.62
N ARG A 45 8.87 -16.42 27.54
CA ARG A 45 9.46 -15.35 28.35
C ARG A 45 9.14 -13.99 27.75
N LYS A 46 8.87 -13.01 28.61
CA LYS A 46 8.52 -11.64 28.23
C LYS A 46 8.97 -10.65 29.29
N SER A 47 9.17 -9.40 28.86
CA SER A 47 9.37 -8.28 29.78
C SER A 47 8.46 -7.11 29.38
N PHE A 48 8.13 -6.28 30.36
CA PHE A 48 7.38 -5.04 30.14
C PHE A 48 8.33 -3.86 30.31
N VAL A 49 8.41 -3.04 29.28
CA VAL A 49 9.32 -1.89 29.22
C VAL A 49 8.50 -0.61 29.19
N PHE A 50 8.91 0.36 29.99
CA PHE A 50 8.38 1.73 30.01
C PHE A 50 9.38 2.67 29.34
N VAL A 51 8.86 3.61 28.53
CA VAL A 51 9.66 4.58 27.79
C VAL A 51 9.13 6.00 28.04
N ASP A 52 10.02 6.90 28.40
CA ASP A 52 9.79 8.35 28.34
C ASP A 52 10.37 8.88 27.01
N ALA A 53 9.48 9.21 26.07
CA ALA A 53 9.86 9.66 24.74
C ALA A 53 10.50 11.05 24.73
N THR A 54 10.33 11.86 25.77
CA THR A 54 10.90 13.21 25.82
C THR A 54 12.42 13.19 25.94
N VAL A 55 12.93 12.24 26.75
CA VAL A 55 14.36 12.08 27.07
C VAL A 55 14.96 10.77 26.54
N GLY A 56 14.16 9.92 25.88
CA GLY A 56 14.61 8.64 25.36
C GLY A 56 14.99 7.61 26.44
N LYS A 57 14.48 7.77 27.68
CA LYS A 57 14.82 6.88 28.77
C LYS A 57 13.94 5.64 28.79
N ARG A 58 14.57 4.46 28.73
CA ARG A 58 13.95 3.15 28.86
C ARG A 58 14.20 2.56 30.23
N LYS A 59 13.21 1.93 30.84
CA LYS A 59 13.33 1.17 32.09
C LYS A 59 12.34 0.01 32.13
N ALA A 60 12.54 -0.96 33.00
CA ALA A 60 11.51 -1.94 33.29
C ALA A 60 10.23 -1.24 33.78
N ALA A 61 9.07 -1.67 33.31
CA ALA A 61 7.78 -1.10 33.71
C ALA A 61 7.52 -1.27 35.21
N PHE A 62 8.06 -2.33 35.79
CA PHE A 62 8.07 -2.68 37.23
C PHE A 62 9.18 -3.71 37.49
N ASP A 63 9.47 -4.02 38.76
CA ASP A 63 10.39 -5.10 39.11
C ASP A 63 9.73 -6.46 38.88
N HIS A 64 10.08 -7.13 37.76
CA HIS A 64 9.53 -8.43 37.36
C HIS A 64 9.85 -9.54 38.38
N GLY A 65 11.05 -9.52 38.96
CA GLY A 65 11.49 -10.54 39.93
C GLY A 65 10.76 -10.42 41.26
N ARG A 66 10.59 -9.20 41.76
CA ARG A 66 9.83 -8.92 42.98
C ARG A 66 8.35 -9.28 42.77
N LEU A 67 7.75 -8.87 41.65
CA LEU A 67 6.36 -9.19 41.32
C LEU A 67 6.12 -10.69 41.24
N ALA A 68 7.02 -11.47 40.63
CA ALA A 68 6.90 -12.93 40.59
C ALA A 68 6.86 -13.54 41.99
N LYS A 69 7.74 -13.07 42.91
CA LYS A 69 7.77 -13.51 44.31
C LYS A 69 6.50 -13.11 45.07
N ASP A 70 6.02 -11.90 44.89
CA ASP A 70 4.85 -11.39 45.61
C ASP A 70 3.55 -12.06 45.09
N LEU A 71 3.42 -12.30 43.78
CA LEU A 71 2.33 -13.11 43.23
C LEU A 71 2.36 -14.55 43.76
N ALA A 72 3.54 -15.14 43.89
CA ALA A 72 3.67 -16.50 44.45
C ALA A 72 3.16 -16.56 45.89
N LYS A 73 3.49 -15.57 46.71
CA LYS A 73 3.03 -15.49 48.12
C LYS A 73 1.51 -15.40 48.21
N VAL A 74 0.86 -14.58 47.39
CA VAL A 74 -0.60 -14.34 47.50
C VAL A 74 -1.45 -15.38 46.76
N THR A 75 -0.87 -16.12 45.80
CA THR A 75 -1.61 -17.11 44.98
C THR A 75 -1.28 -18.56 45.30
N GLY A 76 -0.19 -18.81 46.05
CA GLY A 76 0.32 -20.15 46.33
C GLY A 76 0.94 -20.85 45.08
N LYS A 77 1.18 -20.13 43.95
CA LYS A 77 1.74 -20.67 42.70
C LYS A 77 3.10 -20.06 42.44
N ALA A 78 4.08 -20.84 42.03
CA ALA A 78 5.40 -20.33 41.65
C ALA A 78 5.34 -19.61 40.27
N PHE A 79 6.04 -18.48 40.16
CA PHE A 79 6.21 -17.73 38.93
C PHE A 79 7.67 -17.35 38.73
N GLU A 80 8.10 -17.33 37.46
CA GLU A 80 9.41 -16.80 37.04
C GLU A 80 9.25 -15.33 36.64
N ALA A 81 10.29 -14.52 36.84
CA ALA A 81 10.32 -13.08 36.53
C ALA A 81 9.88 -12.74 35.10
N HIS A 82 10.25 -13.55 34.14
CA HIS A 82 9.94 -13.33 32.73
C HIS A 82 8.83 -14.25 32.19
N LYS A 83 8.18 -15.06 33.03
CA LYS A 83 7.00 -15.88 32.67
C LYS A 83 5.79 -15.53 33.50
N LEU A 84 5.57 -14.23 33.69
CA LEU A 84 4.42 -13.73 34.43
C LEU A 84 3.09 -14.15 33.77
N PRO A 85 2.03 -14.47 34.52
CA PRO A 85 0.78 -15.06 34.01
C PRO A 85 -0.18 -14.03 33.37
N PHE A 86 0.36 -13.00 32.68
CA PHE A 86 -0.42 -11.99 31.98
C PHE A 86 0.36 -11.44 30.78
N ASP A 87 -0.36 -10.88 29.79
CA ASP A 87 0.20 -10.38 28.53
C ASP A 87 0.00 -8.88 28.32
N ALA A 88 -0.80 -8.24 29.18
CA ALA A 88 -1.11 -6.82 29.08
C ALA A 88 -1.13 -6.17 30.46
N ILE A 89 -0.76 -4.92 30.48
CA ILE A 89 -0.80 -4.06 31.66
C ILE A 89 -1.53 -2.76 31.33
N GLU A 90 -2.04 -2.08 32.35
CA GLU A 90 -2.65 -0.77 32.22
C GLU A 90 -1.96 0.18 33.22
N TYR A 91 -1.45 1.29 32.71
CA TYR A 91 -0.99 2.38 33.55
C TYR A 91 -2.16 3.30 33.88
N LYS A 92 -2.39 3.57 35.16
CA LYS A 92 -3.33 4.61 35.59
C LYS A 92 -2.53 5.65 36.36
N LYS A 93 -2.63 6.93 35.95
CA LYS A 93 -2.31 8.04 36.81
C LYS A 93 -3.41 8.09 37.86
N MET A 94 -3.03 7.93 39.13
CA MET A 94 -3.94 8.23 40.22
C MET A 94 -3.98 9.74 40.43
N ASP A 95 -5.13 10.26 40.84
CA ASP A 95 -5.27 11.64 41.29
C ASP A 95 -4.23 11.92 42.38
N ARG A 96 -3.78 13.18 42.49
CA ARG A 96 -2.81 13.60 43.49
C ARG A 96 -3.30 13.11 44.87
N ASP A 97 -2.41 12.49 45.61
CA ASP A 97 -2.67 12.18 47.03
C ASP A 97 -2.90 13.50 47.82
N GLU A 98 -3.33 13.42 49.04
CA GLU A 98 -3.55 14.57 49.96
C GLU A 98 -2.30 15.47 50.12
N LYS A 99 -1.12 15.00 49.66
CA LYS A 99 0.17 15.72 49.65
C LYS A 99 0.58 16.22 48.29
N GLY A 100 -0.28 16.09 47.26
CA GLY A 100 -0.04 16.55 45.88
C GLY A 100 0.93 15.69 45.04
N LEU A 101 1.32 14.51 45.50
CA LEU A 101 2.18 13.57 44.80
C LEU A 101 1.36 12.68 43.86
N LEU A 102 1.82 12.57 42.60
CA LEU A 102 1.23 11.66 41.62
C LEU A 102 1.62 10.21 41.98
N GLU A 103 0.65 9.41 42.40
CA GLU A 103 0.84 7.95 42.50
C GLU A 103 0.72 7.33 41.11
N GLU A 104 1.81 6.72 40.63
CA GLU A 104 1.80 5.90 39.42
C GLU A 104 1.60 4.44 39.79
N ALA A 105 0.64 3.79 39.18
CA ALA A 105 0.38 2.37 39.41
C ALA A 105 0.17 1.61 38.10
N VAL A 106 0.56 0.33 38.13
CA VAL A 106 0.33 -0.62 37.02
C VAL A 106 -0.74 -1.61 37.46
N TYR A 107 -1.74 -1.79 36.60
CA TYR A 107 -2.83 -2.74 36.81
C TYR A 107 -2.71 -3.88 35.80
N PHE A 108 -3.06 -5.10 36.24
CA PHE A 108 -3.07 -6.27 35.37
C PHE A 108 -4.04 -7.33 35.90
N LYS A 109 -4.40 -8.30 35.07
CA LYS A 109 -5.22 -9.45 35.46
C LYS A 109 -4.38 -10.72 35.47
N ALA A 110 -4.40 -11.43 36.57
CA ALA A 110 -3.69 -12.69 36.72
C ALA A 110 -4.43 -13.64 37.68
N VAL A 111 -4.42 -14.92 37.36
CA VAL A 111 -5.01 -15.99 38.24
C VAL A 111 -6.45 -15.68 38.63
N GLY A 112 -7.26 -15.18 37.67
CA GLY A 112 -8.69 -14.89 37.89
C GLY A 112 -8.99 -13.61 38.67
N LYS A 113 -7.98 -12.85 39.09
CA LYS A 113 -8.13 -11.62 39.88
C LYS A 113 -7.50 -10.43 39.19
N SER A 114 -7.89 -9.21 39.60
CA SER A 114 -7.27 -7.95 39.21
C SER A 114 -6.28 -7.52 40.29
N TRP A 115 -5.12 -7.03 39.85
CA TRP A 115 -4.00 -6.65 40.69
C TRP A 115 -3.51 -5.25 40.41
N LYS A 116 -2.97 -4.58 41.42
CA LYS A 116 -2.34 -3.26 41.35
C LYS A 116 -0.93 -3.34 41.91
N ILE A 117 0.04 -2.78 41.18
CA ILE A 117 1.41 -2.52 41.67
C ILE A 117 1.56 -1.00 41.86
N ASN A 118 1.93 -0.56 43.04
CA ASN A 118 2.37 0.82 43.26
C ASN A 118 3.82 0.93 42.79
N LEU A 119 4.11 1.87 41.85
CA LEU A 119 5.45 1.99 41.27
C LEU A 119 6.48 2.66 42.18
N LYS A 120 6.05 3.35 43.23
CA LYS A 120 6.94 4.01 44.19
C LYS A 120 7.64 3.02 45.13
N ASP A 121 6.88 2.10 45.68
CA ASP A 121 7.38 1.11 46.65
C ASP A 121 7.36 -0.34 46.14
N GLN A 122 6.85 -0.54 44.92
CA GLN A 122 6.68 -1.83 44.24
C GLN A 122 5.75 -2.80 45.01
N SER A 123 4.85 -2.27 45.85
CA SER A 123 3.89 -3.09 46.61
C SER A 123 2.77 -3.64 45.72
N LEU A 124 2.41 -4.91 45.92
CA LEU A 124 1.32 -5.59 45.22
C LEU A 124 0.06 -5.61 46.11
N SER A 125 -1.08 -5.25 45.57
CA SER A 125 -2.39 -5.35 46.20
C SER A 125 -3.44 -5.88 45.22
N GLU A 126 -4.51 -6.51 45.76
CA GLU A 126 -5.68 -6.88 44.95
C GLU A 126 -6.48 -5.62 44.60
N ASP A 127 -6.83 -5.44 43.33
CA ASP A 127 -7.67 -4.35 42.86
C ASP A 127 -9.14 -4.78 42.96
N THR A 128 -9.79 -4.40 44.05
CA THR A 128 -11.21 -4.75 44.32
C THR A 128 -12.10 -3.71 43.59
N PRO A 129 -13.07 -4.11 42.74
CA PRO A 129 -13.99 -3.20 42.10
C PRO A 129 -14.93 -2.53 43.10
N GLY A 130 -14.61 -1.33 43.56
CA GLY A 130 -15.44 -0.62 44.54
C GLY A 130 -15.25 0.89 44.63
N ALA A 131 -14.21 1.48 44.07
CA ALA A 131 -13.95 2.90 44.14
C ALA A 131 -13.99 3.55 42.73
N LYS A 132 -15.07 4.30 42.51
CA LYS A 132 -15.32 5.26 41.37
C LYS A 132 -14.92 4.79 39.98
N LYS A 133 -15.94 4.49 39.15
CA LYS A 133 -15.82 4.32 37.69
C LYS A 133 -15.24 5.56 37.04
N VAL A 134 -14.01 5.49 36.60
CA VAL A 134 -13.46 6.39 35.58
C VAL A 134 -13.72 5.76 34.21
N SER A 135 -14.25 6.54 33.30
CA SER A 135 -14.76 6.17 31.99
C SER A 135 -13.78 5.28 31.19
N VAL A 136 -14.27 4.10 30.84
CA VAL A 136 -13.61 3.19 29.89
C VAL A 136 -13.64 3.83 28.51
N ILE A 137 -12.50 4.24 27.99
CA ILE A 137 -12.35 4.58 26.58
C ILE A 137 -12.46 3.28 25.78
N ARG A 138 -13.47 3.23 24.92
CA ARG A 138 -13.73 2.11 24.00
C ARG A 138 -12.46 1.80 23.19
N ARG A 139 -12.07 0.53 23.19
CA ARG A 139 -11.07 -0.03 22.26
C ARG A 139 -11.43 0.38 20.83
N ILE A 140 -10.51 1.04 20.16
CA ILE A 140 -10.48 1.07 18.69
C ILE A 140 -10.16 -0.38 18.29
N PRO A 141 -10.97 -1.06 17.46
CA PRO A 141 -10.66 -2.41 17.03
C PRO A 141 -9.34 -2.38 16.26
N ALA A 142 -8.43 -3.26 16.61
CA ALA A 142 -7.24 -3.51 15.81
C ALA A 142 -7.67 -3.93 14.39
N PRO A 143 -6.97 -3.50 13.33
CA PRO A 143 -7.24 -3.99 11.99
C PRO A 143 -7.14 -5.52 12.00
N ARG A 144 -8.13 -6.17 11.40
CA ARG A 144 -8.15 -7.63 11.25
C ARG A 144 -6.83 -8.08 10.65
N LYS A 145 -6.18 -9.04 11.31
CA LYS A 145 -5.10 -9.82 10.72
C LYS A 145 -5.68 -10.55 9.51
N GLU A 146 -5.31 -10.14 8.33
CA GLU A 146 -5.39 -11.01 7.17
C GLU A 146 -4.29 -12.07 7.35
N SER A 147 -4.72 -13.28 7.64
CA SER A 147 -3.85 -14.44 7.62
C SER A 147 -3.46 -14.67 6.16
N SER A 148 -2.20 -14.47 5.84
CA SER A 148 -1.61 -14.88 4.57
C SER A 148 -1.54 -16.41 4.51
N THR A 149 -2.68 -17.04 4.26
CA THR A 149 -2.72 -18.40 3.77
C THR A 149 -2.68 -18.29 2.26
N LEU A 150 -1.51 -18.49 1.67
CA LEU A 150 -1.32 -18.66 0.24
C LEU A 150 -1.99 -19.99 -0.16
N LEU A 151 -3.27 -19.92 -0.47
CA LEU A 151 -3.95 -20.91 -1.28
C LEU A 151 -3.86 -20.46 -2.75
N PHE A 152 -3.16 -21.25 -3.54
CA PHE A 152 -3.24 -21.20 -4.98
C PHE A 152 -4.69 -21.42 -5.41
N SER A 153 -5.40 -20.37 -5.78
CA SER A 153 -6.50 -20.44 -6.73
C SER A 153 -6.98 -19.05 -7.12
N GLN A 154 -7.18 -18.91 -8.40
CA GLN A 154 -7.89 -17.90 -9.16
C GLN A 154 -7.07 -16.75 -9.72
N SER A 155 -7.03 -16.77 -11.05
CA SER A 155 -6.70 -15.65 -11.92
C SER A 155 -7.47 -14.40 -11.49
N PRO A 156 -6.86 -13.22 -11.47
CA PRO A 156 -7.63 -12.01 -11.28
C PRO A 156 -8.55 -11.84 -12.49
N GLN A 157 -9.83 -11.92 -12.26
CA GLN A 157 -10.83 -11.28 -13.11
C GLN A 157 -10.41 -9.81 -13.25
N PRO A 158 -10.68 -9.14 -14.37
CA PRO A 158 -10.50 -7.70 -14.43
C PRO A 158 -11.40 -7.11 -13.36
N GLU A 159 -10.79 -6.71 -12.26
CA GLU A 159 -11.52 -6.02 -11.20
C GLU A 159 -12.23 -4.83 -11.80
N ALA A 160 -13.55 -4.89 -11.74
CA ALA A 160 -14.38 -3.71 -11.74
C ALA A 160 -13.69 -2.66 -10.88
N ALA A 161 -13.65 -1.45 -11.39
CA ALA A 161 -13.09 -0.24 -10.79
C ALA A 161 -12.87 -0.36 -9.29
N VAL A 162 -11.61 -0.21 -8.86
CA VAL A 162 -11.25 -0.09 -7.45
C VAL A 162 -12.25 0.88 -6.82
N THR A 163 -13.21 0.31 -6.12
CA THR A 163 -14.13 1.08 -5.30
C THR A 163 -13.28 1.58 -4.16
N LEU A 164 -12.75 2.80 -4.31
CA LEU A 164 -12.26 3.56 -3.19
C LEU A 164 -13.36 3.49 -2.14
N SER A 165 -13.05 2.91 -0.99
CA SER A 165 -13.88 3.02 0.20
C SER A 165 -14.06 4.52 0.44
N HIS A 166 -15.17 5.05 -0.06
CA HIS A 166 -15.68 6.33 0.36
C HIS A 166 -16.13 6.13 1.81
N GLU A 167 -15.30 6.53 2.76
CA GLU A 167 -15.89 7.16 3.92
C GLU A 167 -16.77 8.27 3.36
N LYS A 168 -18.08 8.09 3.49
CA LYS A 168 -19.03 9.18 3.23
C LYS A 168 -18.57 10.37 4.08
N PRO A 169 -18.15 11.49 3.49
CA PRO A 169 -18.27 12.73 4.20
C PRO A 169 -19.77 12.88 4.43
N ALA A 170 -20.19 13.04 5.66
CA ALA A 170 -21.46 13.63 5.96
C ALA A 170 -21.34 15.10 5.50
N ASP A 171 -21.61 15.33 4.21
CA ASP A 171 -21.87 16.67 3.74
C ASP A 171 -23.22 17.09 4.34
N PRO A 172 -23.25 18.14 5.16
CA PRO A 172 -24.50 18.83 5.37
C PRO A 172 -24.93 19.33 3.98
N GLU A 173 -26.11 18.93 3.53
CA GLU A 173 -26.74 19.50 2.35
C GLU A 173 -26.69 21.04 2.47
N MET A 174 -25.70 21.66 1.82
CA MET A 174 -25.70 23.10 1.64
C MET A 174 -26.83 23.39 0.67
N GLN A 175 -27.98 23.82 1.21
CA GLN A 175 -29.13 24.29 0.46
C GLN A 175 -28.75 25.62 -0.20
N PHE A 176 -28.29 25.55 -1.45
CA PHE A 176 -28.27 26.74 -2.31
C PHE A 176 -29.71 27.16 -2.61
N PRO A 177 -30.00 28.46 -2.71
CA PRO A 177 -31.34 28.94 -3.06
C PRO A 177 -31.69 28.45 -4.48
N GLN A 178 -32.47 27.40 -4.54
CA GLN A 178 -33.01 26.85 -5.78
C GLN A 178 -34.24 27.64 -6.17
N SER A 179 -34.36 28.06 -7.44
CA SER A 179 -35.64 28.65 -7.89
C SER A 179 -36.75 27.59 -7.71
N PRO A 180 -37.96 27.99 -7.31
CA PRO A 180 -39.09 27.08 -7.12
C PRO A 180 -39.40 26.23 -8.36
N GLU A 181 -39.08 26.72 -9.56
CA GLU A 181 -39.30 26.02 -10.83
C GLU A 181 -38.26 24.92 -11.11
N ALA A 182 -36.98 25.10 -10.69
CA ALA A 182 -35.92 24.13 -10.89
C ALA A 182 -36.12 22.82 -10.08
N LYS A 183 -36.90 22.84 -8.99
CA LYS A 183 -37.25 21.65 -8.19
C LYS A 183 -38.31 20.76 -8.86
N LYS A 184 -38.96 21.22 -9.91
CA LYS A 184 -40.07 20.54 -10.57
C LYS A 184 -39.66 19.79 -11.85
N VAL A 185 -38.35 19.75 -12.19
CA VAL A 185 -37.86 19.06 -13.40
C VAL A 185 -37.17 17.76 -13.01
N GLU A 186 -37.65 16.66 -13.56
CA GLU A 186 -37.09 15.31 -13.44
C GLU A 186 -36.46 14.90 -14.76
N ALA A 187 -35.27 14.31 -14.72
CA ALA A 187 -34.64 13.66 -15.87
C ALA A 187 -34.74 12.13 -15.72
N PHE A 188 -35.05 11.44 -16.79
CA PHE A 188 -35.19 9.98 -16.81
C PHE A 188 -34.81 9.41 -18.17
N ILE A 189 -34.68 8.09 -18.23
CA ILE A 189 -34.40 7.38 -19.47
C ILE A 189 -35.68 6.74 -20.01
N LYS A 190 -35.95 6.97 -21.29
CA LYS A 190 -37.03 6.31 -22.04
C LYS A 190 -36.50 5.99 -23.43
N ASP A 191 -36.72 4.75 -23.90
CA ASP A 191 -36.26 4.27 -25.20
C ASP A 191 -34.78 4.57 -25.46
N HIS A 192 -33.90 4.28 -24.47
CA HIS A 192 -32.46 4.51 -24.52
C HIS A 192 -32.02 5.98 -24.52
N ASN A 193 -32.96 6.95 -24.43
CA ASN A 193 -32.74 8.38 -24.57
C ASN A 193 -33.04 9.14 -23.29
N VAL A 194 -32.46 10.35 -23.18
CA VAL A 194 -32.68 11.29 -22.06
C VAL A 194 -33.96 12.08 -22.29
N TRP A 195 -34.84 12.06 -21.29
CA TRP A 195 -36.08 12.80 -21.27
C TRP A 195 -36.16 13.69 -20.03
N LEU A 196 -36.86 14.82 -20.17
CA LEU A 196 -37.26 15.65 -19.06
C LEU A 196 -38.78 15.58 -18.86
N ARG A 197 -39.18 15.51 -17.58
CA ARG A 197 -40.60 15.69 -17.17
C ARG A 197 -40.70 16.96 -16.32
N PHE A 198 -41.61 17.84 -16.68
CA PHE A 198 -41.86 19.08 -15.96
C PHE A 198 -43.01 18.85 -14.99
N GLY A 199 -42.81 19.20 -13.69
CA GLY A 199 -43.84 19.12 -12.67
C GLY A 199 -44.89 20.22 -12.88
N GLY A 200 -46.18 19.85 -12.87
CA GLY A 200 -47.30 20.74 -13.06
C GLY A 200 -48.27 20.26 -14.13
N ASP A 201 -47.82 20.06 -15.34
CA ASP A 201 -48.60 19.53 -16.47
C ASP A 201 -48.17 18.12 -16.91
N GLY A 202 -47.07 17.58 -16.30
CA GLY A 202 -46.53 16.26 -16.63
C GLY A 202 -45.92 16.17 -18.03
N LYS A 203 -45.68 17.29 -18.70
CA LYS A 203 -45.17 17.31 -20.07
C LYS A 203 -43.79 16.67 -20.16
N GLU A 204 -43.65 15.68 -21.04
CA GLU A 204 -42.38 15.02 -21.33
C GLU A 204 -41.74 15.60 -22.60
N ILE A 205 -40.41 15.80 -22.56
CA ILE A 205 -39.65 16.31 -23.70
C ILE A 205 -38.38 15.46 -23.82
N ALA A 206 -38.14 14.92 -25.02
CA ALA A 206 -36.88 14.24 -25.34
C ALA A 206 -35.74 15.26 -25.47
N LEU A 207 -34.63 15.02 -24.78
CA LEU A 207 -33.39 15.78 -24.97
C LEU A 207 -32.49 15.12 -26.02
N THR A 208 -32.59 13.79 -26.20
CA THR A 208 -31.84 13.03 -27.19
C THR A 208 -32.77 12.07 -27.94
N THR A 209 -32.36 11.65 -29.14
CA THR A 209 -33.11 10.74 -30.01
C THR A 209 -32.22 9.67 -30.68
N ASP A 210 -30.94 9.65 -30.33
CA ASP A 210 -29.89 8.85 -30.98
C ASP A 210 -29.44 7.65 -30.14
N GLY A 211 -29.98 7.49 -28.91
CA GLY A 211 -29.77 6.33 -28.06
C GLY A 211 -30.43 5.08 -28.62
N LYS A 212 -29.73 3.94 -28.54
CA LYS A 212 -30.20 2.64 -29.02
C LYS A 212 -29.66 1.51 -28.16
N GLU A 213 -30.19 0.30 -28.36
CA GLU A 213 -29.67 -0.89 -27.67
C GLU A 213 -28.16 -1.04 -27.89
N GLY A 214 -27.41 -1.26 -26.80
CA GLY A 214 -25.95 -1.37 -26.81
C GLY A 214 -25.20 -0.04 -26.87
N ASP A 215 -25.88 1.09 -27.09
CA ASP A 215 -25.32 2.44 -27.10
C ASP A 215 -26.37 3.44 -26.56
N ALA A 216 -26.54 3.44 -25.23
CA ALA A 216 -27.68 4.05 -24.56
C ALA A 216 -27.26 5.04 -23.48
N TYR A 217 -28.07 6.06 -23.27
CA TYR A 217 -27.93 6.94 -22.12
C TYR A 217 -28.30 6.23 -20.81
N GLN A 218 -27.64 6.65 -19.72
CA GLN A 218 -27.81 6.10 -18.37
C GLN A 218 -28.50 7.09 -17.44
N GLY A 219 -29.29 6.59 -16.50
CA GLY A 219 -30.07 7.42 -15.56
C GLY A 219 -29.28 8.03 -14.39
N ASN A 220 -27.95 7.93 -14.39
CA ASN A 220 -27.09 8.46 -13.33
C ASN A 220 -26.67 9.91 -13.57
N PHE A 221 -27.63 10.79 -13.71
CA PHE A 221 -27.42 12.20 -14.01
C PHE A 221 -26.64 12.96 -12.92
N ARG A 222 -25.83 13.94 -13.33
CA ARG A 222 -25.12 14.88 -12.46
C ARG A 222 -25.64 16.30 -12.70
N TRP A 223 -26.51 16.75 -11.83
CA TRP A 223 -27.07 18.09 -11.90
C TRP A 223 -26.07 19.15 -11.43
N SER A 224 -26.06 20.32 -12.10
CA SER A 224 -25.39 21.50 -11.57
C SER A 224 -26.06 21.95 -10.25
N PRO A 225 -25.33 22.61 -9.34
CA PRO A 225 -25.91 23.11 -8.08
C PRO A 225 -27.16 23.96 -8.26
N ASP A 226 -27.22 24.82 -9.28
CA ASP A 226 -28.39 25.65 -9.63
C ASP A 226 -29.48 24.91 -10.44
N ARG A 227 -29.22 23.63 -10.81
CA ARG A 227 -30.10 22.76 -11.61
C ARG A 227 -30.44 23.26 -13.03
N ARG A 228 -29.68 24.23 -13.56
CA ARG A 228 -29.90 24.75 -14.94
C ARG A 228 -29.19 23.87 -15.99
N LYS A 229 -28.16 23.15 -15.58
CA LYS A 229 -27.41 22.27 -16.43
C LYS A 229 -27.35 20.85 -15.84
N MET A 230 -27.08 19.88 -16.68
CA MET A 230 -27.00 18.48 -16.28
C MET A 230 -25.97 17.75 -17.14
N ILE A 231 -25.15 16.88 -16.56
CA ILE A 231 -24.38 15.89 -17.28
C ILE A 231 -25.14 14.56 -17.25
N GLY A 232 -25.40 14.00 -18.40
CA GLY A 232 -25.78 12.61 -18.61
C GLY A 232 -24.62 11.80 -19.15
N PHE A 233 -24.70 10.50 -19.02
CA PHE A 233 -23.65 9.59 -19.52
C PHE A 233 -24.25 8.67 -20.57
N ARG A 234 -23.59 8.56 -21.72
CA ARG A 234 -23.91 7.59 -22.75
C ARG A 234 -22.94 6.43 -22.64
N HIS A 235 -23.48 5.22 -22.55
CA HIS A 235 -22.71 3.99 -22.41
C HIS A 235 -22.82 3.15 -23.66
N LYS A 236 -21.68 2.97 -24.34
CA LYS A 236 -21.54 2.06 -25.47
C LYS A 236 -20.95 0.75 -24.96
N LYS A 237 -21.69 -0.36 -25.17
CA LYS A 237 -21.25 -1.71 -24.76
C LYS A 237 -19.97 -2.12 -25.51
N ALA A 238 -19.18 -2.97 -24.86
CA ALA A 238 -18.07 -3.66 -25.52
C ALA A 238 -18.58 -4.60 -26.62
N GLN A 239 -17.72 -4.88 -27.56
CA GLN A 239 -17.93 -6.00 -28.48
C GLN A 239 -17.84 -7.31 -27.68
N GLU A 240 -18.74 -8.26 -27.94
CA GLU A 240 -18.69 -9.55 -27.28
C GLU A 240 -17.75 -10.50 -28.01
N HIS A 241 -16.80 -11.07 -27.28
CA HIS A 241 -15.90 -12.11 -27.77
C HIS A 241 -15.98 -13.32 -26.83
N ILE A 242 -16.32 -14.46 -27.36
CA ILE A 242 -16.45 -15.70 -26.58
C ILE A 242 -15.16 -16.50 -26.66
N VAL A 243 -14.65 -16.88 -25.50
CA VAL A 243 -13.52 -17.80 -25.34
C VAL A 243 -14.05 -19.11 -24.75
N HIS A 244 -13.64 -20.22 -25.35
CA HIS A 244 -14.00 -21.56 -24.92
C HIS A 244 -12.82 -22.22 -24.20
N PHE A 245 -13.11 -22.96 -23.14
CA PHE A 245 -12.14 -23.80 -22.46
C PHE A 245 -12.78 -25.09 -21.97
N VAL A 246 -11.98 -26.15 -21.84
CA VAL A 246 -12.42 -27.46 -21.41
C VAL A 246 -11.95 -27.73 -19.99
N GLU A 247 -12.88 -28.01 -19.09
CA GLU A 247 -12.59 -28.61 -17.79
C GLU A 247 -12.40 -30.11 -18.00
N SER A 248 -11.15 -30.58 -18.02
CA SER A 248 -10.80 -31.97 -18.38
C SER A 248 -11.24 -33.01 -17.36
N SER A 249 -11.36 -32.61 -16.08
CA SER A 249 -11.70 -33.52 -14.97
C SER A 249 -12.70 -32.86 -14.03
N PRO A 250 -13.97 -32.65 -14.43
CA PRO A 250 -14.99 -32.09 -13.56
C PRO A 250 -15.29 -33.06 -12.40
N LYS A 251 -15.67 -32.52 -11.24
CA LYS A 251 -15.91 -33.32 -10.03
C LYS A 251 -17.25 -34.08 -10.03
N ASP A 252 -18.17 -33.67 -10.87
CA ASP A 252 -19.56 -34.09 -10.89
C ASP A 252 -19.90 -35.01 -12.08
N GLN A 253 -18.96 -35.23 -13.01
CA GLN A 253 -19.12 -36.15 -14.13
C GLN A 253 -17.76 -36.70 -14.61
N LEU A 254 -17.80 -37.83 -15.31
CA LEU A 254 -16.60 -38.49 -15.86
C LEU A 254 -16.09 -37.77 -17.13
N GLN A 255 -17.00 -37.28 -17.96
CA GLN A 255 -16.64 -36.64 -19.22
C GLN A 255 -16.24 -35.17 -19.02
N PRO A 256 -15.33 -34.65 -19.85
CA PRO A 256 -14.95 -33.22 -19.82
C PRO A 256 -16.16 -32.30 -20.04
N LYS A 257 -16.09 -31.08 -19.48
CA LYS A 257 -17.09 -30.02 -19.68
C LYS A 257 -16.53 -28.91 -20.53
N LEU A 258 -17.30 -28.47 -21.51
CA LEU A 258 -17.01 -27.23 -22.25
C LEU A 258 -17.60 -26.03 -21.50
N HIS A 259 -16.78 -25.03 -21.29
CA HIS A 259 -17.19 -23.74 -20.75
C HIS A 259 -16.96 -22.63 -21.76
N SER A 260 -17.79 -21.59 -21.71
CA SER A 260 -17.75 -20.46 -22.61
C SER A 260 -17.93 -19.17 -21.80
N ASN A 261 -16.96 -18.25 -21.88
CA ASN A 261 -17.00 -16.97 -21.19
C ASN A 261 -16.79 -15.84 -22.19
N SER A 262 -17.46 -14.72 -21.98
CA SER A 262 -17.09 -13.48 -22.66
C SER A 262 -15.74 -12.99 -22.11
N TYR A 263 -14.78 -12.78 -23.00
CA TYR A 263 -13.42 -12.37 -22.63
C TYR A 263 -12.81 -11.48 -23.71
N LEU A 264 -12.59 -10.22 -23.36
CA LEU A 264 -11.95 -9.26 -24.24
C LEU A 264 -10.42 -9.42 -24.18
N LYS A 265 -9.78 -9.43 -25.33
CA LYS A 265 -8.32 -9.45 -25.46
C LYS A 265 -7.77 -8.03 -25.62
N PRO A 266 -6.48 -7.81 -25.36
CA PRO A 266 -5.81 -6.56 -25.74
C PRO A 266 -6.02 -6.26 -27.23
N GLY A 267 -6.55 -5.06 -27.54
CA GLY A 267 -6.93 -4.66 -28.89
C GLY A 267 -8.44 -4.66 -29.16
N ASP A 268 -9.22 -5.49 -28.47
CA ASP A 268 -10.67 -5.53 -28.64
C ASP A 268 -11.33 -4.22 -28.16
N GLN A 269 -12.50 -3.92 -28.74
CA GLN A 269 -13.27 -2.75 -28.33
C GLN A 269 -13.86 -2.96 -26.93
N ILE A 270 -13.48 -2.11 -25.97
CA ILE A 270 -14.02 -2.10 -24.62
C ILE A 270 -15.28 -1.25 -24.52
N ALA A 271 -16.06 -1.44 -23.46
CA ALA A 271 -17.17 -0.55 -23.15
C ALA A 271 -16.65 0.87 -22.91
N GLN A 272 -17.41 1.86 -23.33
CA GLN A 272 -17.07 3.28 -23.16
C GLN A 272 -18.24 4.04 -22.56
N THR A 273 -17.94 4.97 -21.67
CA THR A 273 -18.93 5.85 -21.09
C THR A 273 -18.48 7.29 -21.31
N MET A 274 -19.31 8.08 -22.02
CA MET A 274 -19.01 9.44 -22.42
C MET A 274 -19.97 10.42 -21.75
N PRO A 275 -19.50 11.59 -21.24
CA PRO A 275 -20.34 12.62 -20.68
C PRO A 275 -20.97 13.48 -21.79
N HIS A 276 -22.24 13.84 -21.62
CA HIS A 276 -23.01 14.75 -22.45
C HIS A 276 -23.58 15.87 -21.60
N LEU A 277 -23.47 17.13 -22.07
CA LEU A 277 -23.95 18.31 -21.36
C LEU A 277 -25.35 18.70 -21.87
N PHE A 278 -26.29 18.94 -20.97
CA PHE A 278 -27.64 19.36 -21.27
C PHE A 278 -27.97 20.73 -20.66
N ASP A 279 -28.53 21.60 -21.44
CA ASP A 279 -29.16 22.85 -21.01
C ASP A 279 -30.65 22.59 -20.73
N ILE A 280 -31.02 22.68 -19.48
CA ILE A 280 -32.38 22.31 -19.03
C ILE A 280 -33.40 23.37 -19.46
N ALA A 281 -33.06 24.67 -19.36
CA ALA A 281 -33.93 25.76 -19.78
C ALA A 281 -34.07 25.80 -21.31
N GLY A 282 -32.99 25.63 -22.02
CA GLY A 282 -32.98 25.56 -23.49
C GLY A 282 -33.52 24.25 -24.04
N LYS A 283 -33.72 23.22 -23.19
CA LYS A 283 -34.26 21.89 -23.56
C LYS A 283 -33.44 21.24 -24.70
N LYS A 284 -32.13 21.30 -24.61
CA LYS A 284 -31.20 20.83 -25.65
C LYS A 284 -29.91 20.31 -25.08
N GLU A 285 -29.26 19.49 -25.88
CA GLU A 285 -27.86 19.13 -25.67
C GLU A 285 -26.94 20.27 -26.08
N VAL A 286 -25.86 20.48 -25.33
CA VAL A 286 -24.75 21.39 -25.66
C VAL A 286 -23.61 20.56 -26.22
N PRO A 287 -23.21 20.74 -27.48
CA PRO A 287 -22.16 19.94 -28.10
C PRO A 287 -20.82 20.07 -27.37
N LEU A 288 -20.12 18.96 -27.25
CA LEU A 288 -18.78 18.87 -26.64
C LEU A 288 -17.73 18.45 -27.70
N ASP A 289 -16.55 19.04 -27.62
CA ASP A 289 -15.38 18.53 -28.34
C ASP A 289 -14.74 17.41 -27.51
N GLU A 290 -14.89 16.17 -27.95
CA GLU A 290 -14.41 14.98 -27.25
C GLU A 290 -12.91 14.70 -27.42
N THR A 291 -12.17 15.50 -28.19
CA THR A 291 -10.75 15.27 -28.52
C THR A 291 -9.87 15.04 -27.28
N LEU A 292 -10.12 15.79 -26.20
CA LEU A 292 -9.33 15.68 -24.96
C LEU A 292 -9.67 14.46 -24.11
N PHE A 293 -10.79 13.78 -24.37
CA PHE A 293 -11.22 12.59 -23.62
C PHE A 293 -11.71 11.45 -24.52
N ALA A 294 -11.25 11.42 -25.77
CA ALA A 294 -11.53 10.35 -26.71
C ALA A 294 -10.97 9.01 -26.26
N ASN A 295 -11.67 7.91 -26.59
CA ASN A 295 -11.27 6.53 -26.29
C ASN A 295 -10.88 6.30 -24.82
N PRO A 296 -11.78 6.54 -23.85
CA PRO A 296 -11.47 6.40 -22.44
C PRO A 296 -11.28 4.93 -22.04
N TRP A 297 -10.24 4.67 -21.24
CA TRP A 297 -10.18 3.51 -20.36
C TRP A 297 -11.12 3.70 -19.18
N SER A 298 -11.10 4.89 -18.58
CA SER A 298 -12.00 5.26 -17.50
C SER A 298 -12.23 6.77 -17.42
N ILE A 299 -13.44 7.13 -17.00
CA ILE A 299 -13.85 8.48 -16.62
C ILE A 299 -14.39 8.41 -15.19
N GLY A 300 -14.01 9.33 -14.32
CA GLY A 300 -14.44 9.33 -12.93
C GLY A 300 -14.15 10.64 -12.18
N SER A 301 -14.31 10.65 -10.86
CA SER A 301 -14.08 11.84 -10.02
C SER A 301 -14.86 13.05 -10.51
N HIS A 302 -16.17 12.87 -10.79
CA HIS A 302 -17.08 13.87 -11.31
C HIS A 302 -17.32 14.98 -10.30
N ARG A 303 -17.24 16.26 -10.75
CA ARG A 303 -17.46 17.39 -9.87
C ARG A 303 -18.03 18.59 -10.62
N TRP A 304 -19.06 19.21 -10.07
CA TRP A 304 -19.49 20.55 -10.43
C TRP A 304 -18.80 21.59 -9.55
N ASP A 305 -18.43 22.73 -10.14
CA ASP A 305 -18.05 23.89 -9.34
C ASP A 305 -19.29 24.45 -8.62
N LYS A 306 -19.07 25.06 -7.44
CA LYS A 306 -20.17 25.54 -6.58
C LYS A 306 -21.06 26.60 -7.26
N ASP A 307 -20.48 27.39 -8.16
CA ASP A 307 -21.19 28.41 -8.94
C ASP A 307 -21.87 27.86 -10.21
N SER A 308 -21.84 26.55 -10.42
CA SER A 308 -22.42 25.88 -11.59
C SER A 308 -21.73 26.21 -12.93
N SER A 309 -20.63 26.95 -12.94
CA SER A 309 -19.97 27.42 -14.16
C SER A 309 -19.23 26.34 -14.93
N ARG A 310 -18.84 25.25 -14.23
CA ARG A 310 -17.93 24.25 -14.79
C ARG A 310 -18.19 22.87 -14.20
N PHE A 311 -18.11 21.84 -15.08
CA PHE A 311 -18.04 20.43 -14.69
C PHE A 311 -16.65 19.88 -14.96
N THR A 312 -16.08 19.13 -14.00
CA THR A 312 -14.76 18.51 -14.13
C THR A 312 -14.83 17.02 -13.87
N PHE A 313 -13.94 16.28 -14.54
CA PHE A 313 -13.78 14.83 -14.33
C PHE A 313 -12.34 14.39 -14.60
N TYR A 314 -11.98 13.27 -13.99
CA TYR A 314 -10.75 12.54 -14.30
C TYR A 314 -10.96 11.68 -15.54
N TYR A 315 -9.99 11.73 -16.45
CA TYR A 315 -9.92 10.92 -17.65
C TYR A 315 -8.61 10.14 -17.69
N ASN A 316 -8.69 8.85 -18.04
CA ASN A 316 -7.56 7.98 -18.35
C ASN A 316 -7.79 7.39 -19.73
N GLN A 317 -6.87 7.64 -20.64
CA GLN A 317 -6.93 7.15 -22.02
C GLN A 317 -6.71 5.64 -22.06
N ARG A 318 -7.38 4.94 -22.94
CA ARG A 318 -7.05 3.55 -23.26
C ARG A 318 -5.63 3.47 -23.83
N GLY A 319 -4.81 2.56 -23.27
CA GLY A 319 -3.37 2.48 -23.54
C GLY A 319 -2.53 3.36 -22.61
N HIS A 320 -3.22 4.14 -21.73
CA HIS A 320 -2.62 4.92 -20.65
C HIS A 320 -1.55 5.92 -21.08
N GLY A 321 -1.62 6.40 -22.33
CA GLY A 321 -0.72 7.45 -22.85
C GLY A 321 -1.05 8.84 -22.33
N ALA A 322 -2.27 9.04 -21.79
CA ALA A 322 -2.70 10.31 -21.21
C ALA A 322 -3.62 10.10 -20.02
N VAL A 323 -3.42 10.89 -18.96
CA VAL A 323 -4.37 11.08 -17.85
C VAL A 323 -4.61 12.59 -17.67
N ARG A 324 -5.87 12.99 -17.45
CA ARG A 324 -6.27 14.40 -17.41
C ARG A 324 -7.27 14.69 -16.32
N ILE A 325 -7.27 15.93 -15.86
CA ILE A 325 -8.49 16.55 -15.31
C ILE A 325 -9.08 17.40 -16.42
N VAL A 326 -10.19 16.96 -16.94
CA VAL A 326 -10.93 17.63 -18.02
C VAL A 326 -12.00 18.52 -17.41
N ALA A 327 -12.16 19.72 -17.95
CA ALA A 327 -13.17 20.69 -17.56
C ALA A 327 -14.07 21.01 -18.74
N ILE A 328 -15.38 21.01 -18.51
CA ILE A 328 -16.41 21.45 -19.43
C ILE A 328 -17.00 22.75 -18.88
N ASN A 329 -16.94 23.83 -19.65
CA ASN A 329 -17.66 25.07 -19.35
C ASN A 329 -19.15 24.83 -19.53
N ALA A 330 -19.93 25.09 -18.50
CA ALA A 330 -21.35 24.76 -18.46
C ALA A 330 -22.22 25.54 -19.47
N GLU A 331 -21.81 26.74 -19.85
CA GLU A 331 -22.59 27.59 -20.77
C GLU A 331 -22.23 27.32 -22.23
N SER A 332 -20.95 27.28 -22.55
CA SER A 332 -20.47 27.17 -23.93
C SER A 332 -20.19 25.74 -24.40
N GLY A 333 -20.12 24.76 -23.51
CA GLY A 333 -19.65 23.42 -23.83
C GLY A 333 -18.14 23.34 -24.11
N LYS A 334 -17.38 24.44 -23.97
CA LYS A 334 -15.94 24.45 -24.23
C LYS A 334 -15.21 23.48 -23.31
N VAL A 335 -14.46 22.57 -23.91
CA VAL A 335 -13.65 21.56 -23.19
C VAL A 335 -12.20 22.03 -23.09
N THR A 336 -11.61 21.88 -21.90
CA THR A 336 -10.21 22.20 -21.62
C THR A 336 -9.60 21.16 -20.68
N ALA A 337 -8.30 20.94 -20.78
CA ALA A 337 -7.57 20.16 -19.79
C ALA A 337 -7.01 21.10 -18.72
N LEU A 338 -7.47 20.95 -17.47
CA LEU A 338 -6.89 21.65 -16.32
C LEU A 338 -5.54 21.05 -15.93
N ILE A 339 -5.45 19.73 -15.97
CA ILE A 339 -4.20 19.00 -15.80
C ILE A 339 -4.09 18.05 -16.98
N ASP A 340 -2.99 18.14 -17.71
CA ASP A 340 -2.66 17.25 -18.81
C ASP A 340 -1.34 16.55 -18.52
N ASP A 341 -1.40 15.24 -18.33
CA ASP A 341 -0.25 14.40 -18.10
C ASP A 341 -0.19 13.36 -19.21
N THR A 342 0.87 13.41 -20.00
CA THR A 342 1.03 12.59 -21.20
C THR A 342 2.38 11.87 -21.19
N SER A 343 2.41 10.70 -21.80
CA SER A 343 3.61 9.91 -21.98
C SER A 343 3.68 9.33 -23.38
N LYS A 344 4.89 9.25 -23.95
CA LYS A 344 5.15 8.54 -25.21
C LYS A 344 5.05 7.01 -25.05
N THR A 345 5.13 6.52 -23.83
CA THR A 345 5.02 5.12 -23.48
C THR A 345 3.69 4.88 -22.76
N PHE A 346 3.68 4.91 -21.44
CA PHE A 346 2.48 4.79 -20.62
C PHE A 346 2.65 5.56 -19.32
N ILE A 347 1.55 5.83 -18.65
CA ILE A 347 1.50 6.37 -17.29
C ILE A 347 1.16 5.24 -16.33
N ASN A 348 1.91 5.09 -15.24
CA ASN A 348 1.65 4.09 -14.23
C ASN A 348 0.46 4.49 -13.34
N TYR A 349 -0.74 4.47 -13.92
CA TYR A 349 -1.98 4.88 -13.26
C TYR A 349 -2.41 3.97 -12.11
N ALA A 350 -1.88 2.74 -12.04
CA ALA A 350 -2.27 1.76 -11.02
C ALA A 350 -1.64 2.09 -9.65
N PHE A 351 -0.40 2.57 -9.61
CA PHE A 351 0.34 2.85 -8.38
C PHE A 351 0.64 4.32 -8.17
N TYR A 352 0.76 5.11 -9.24
CA TYR A 352 1.12 6.53 -9.22
C TYR A 352 -0.08 7.38 -9.61
N ASN A 353 -1.16 7.25 -8.85
CA ASN A 353 -2.46 7.84 -9.20
C ASN A 353 -3.02 8.77 -8.12
N HIS A 354 -2.18 9.23 -7.17
CA HIS A 354 -2.69 10.13 -6.12
C HIS A 354 -3.08 11.48 -6.73
N ARG A 355 -4.33 11.85 -6.48
CA ARG A 355 -4.92 13.13 -6.85
C ARG A 355 -5.83 13.58 -5.73
N GLN A 356 -5.56 14.73 -5.17
CA GLN A 356 -6.37 15.25 -4.06
C GLN A 356 -6.71 16.71 -4.29
N PHE A 357 -7.99 16.98 -4.41
CA PHE A 357 -8.51 18.33 -4.44
C PHE A 357 -8.57 18.92 -3.04
N LEU A 358 -8.13 20.16 -2.89
CA LEU A 358 -8.06 20.92 -1.65
C LEU A 358 -9.13 22.03 -1.70
N GLU A 359 -10.30 21.75 -1.11
CA GLU A 359 -11.47 22.62 -1.16
C GLU A 359 -11.20 24.07 -0.69
N SER A 360 -10.47 24.22 0.42
CA SER A 360 -10.25 25.53 1.06
C SER A 360 -9.36 26.47 0.25
N SER A 361 -8.47 25.93 -0.58
CA SER A 361 -7.51 26.72 -1.35
C SER A 361 -7.69 26.61 -2.87
N ASN A 362 -8.69 25.83 -3.32
CA ASN A 362 -8.94 25.55 -4.73
C ASN A 362 -7.68 25.06 -5.47
N GLU A 363 -6.94 24.14 -4.83
CA GLU A 363 -5.71 23.57 -5.34
C GLU A 363 -5.87 22.07 -5.54
N MET A 364 -4.97 21.46 -6.32
CA MET A 364 -4.89 20.01 -6.47
C MET A 364 -3.46 19.51 -6.28
N ILE A 365 -3.30 18.52 -5.40
CA ILE A 365 -2.08 17.72 -5.32
C ILE A 365 -2.19 16.61 -6.37
N TRP A 366 -1.19 16.53 -7.23
CA TRP A 366 -1.12 15.61 -8.35
C TRP A 366 0.18 14.81 -8.33
N MET A 367 0.09 13.49 -8.45
CA MET A 367 1.24 12.60 -8.58
C MET A 367 1.52 12.33 -10.06
N SER A 368 2.78 12.47 -10.48
CA SER A 368 3.18 12.34 -11.88
C SER A 368 4.64 11.95 -12.05
N GLU A 369 4.94 11.24 -13.14
CA GLU A 369 6.29 10.86 -13.57
C GLU A 369 6.85 11.82 -14.66
N ARG A 370 6.29 13.03 -14.82
CA ARG A 370 6.59 13.96 -15.91
C ARG A 370 8.03 14.45 -16.00
N ASP A 371 8.79 14.38 -14.91
CA ASP A 371 10.22 14.72 -14.86
C ASP A 371 11.15 13.49 -14.91
N GLY A 372 10.59 12.29 -15.15
CA GLY A 372 11.32 11.03 -15.19
C GLY A 372 11.32 10.25 -13.88
N TRP A 373 10.75 10.81 -12.82
CA TRP A 373 10.58 10.19 -11.51
C TRP A 373 9.17 10.44 -10.99
N ASN A 374 8.67 9.55 -10.14
CA ASN A 374 7.33 9.75 -9.57
C ASN A 374 7.37 10.78 -8.44
N HIS A 375 6.78 11.96 -8.69
CA HIS A 375 6.79 13.09 -7.77
C HIS A 375 5.41 13.72 -7.59
N LEU A 376 5.31 14.65 -6.64
CA LEU A 376 4.12 15.41 -6.31
C LEU A 376 4.21 16.84 -6.87
N TYR A 377 3.10 17.30 -7.38
CA TYR A 377 2.93 18.63 -7.99
C TYR A 377 1.71 19.31 -7.40
N LEU A 378 1.78 20.64 -7.22
CA LEU A 378 0.67 21.45 -6.77
C LEU A 378 0.16 22.30 -7.93
N PHE A 379 -1.14 22.16 -8.23
CA PHE A 379 -1.83 22.93 -9.25
C PHE A 379 -2.84 23.89 -8.64
N ASP A 380 -3.00 25.06 -9.25
CA ASP A 380 -4.19 25.89 -9.07
C ASP A 380 -5.33 25.24 -9.87
N PHE A 381 -6.37 24.82 -9.19
CA PHE A 381 -7.47 24.09 -9.83
C PHE A 381 -8.42 25.00 -10.62
N GLY A 382 -8.44 26.29 -10.32
CA GLY A 382 -9.22 27.28 -11.06
C GLY A 382 -8.73 27.46 -12.48
N SER A 383 -7.44 27.70 -12.63
CA SER A 383 -6.77 27.99 -13.90
C SER A 383 -6.10 26.79 -14.55
N GLY A 384 -5.90 25.70 -13.83
CA GLY A 384 -5.11 24.55 -14.29
C GLY A 384 -3.59 24.80 -14.33
N LYS A 385 -3.11 25.93 -13.80
CA LYS A 385 -1.68 26.26 -13.81
C LYS A 385 -0.93 25.47 -12.74
N LEU A 386 0.23 24.94 -13.11
CA LEU A 386 1.19 24.39 -12.16
C LEU A 386 1.72 25.52 -11.25
N LYS A 387 1.54 25.39 -9.94
CA LYS A 387 2.09 26.31 -8.95
C LYS A 387 3.56 25.99 -8.65
N ASN A 388 3.82 24.72 -8.31
CA ASN A 388 5.18 24.22 -8.09
C ASN A 388 5.24 22.70 -8.09
N GLN A 389 6.44 22.18 -8.27
CA GLN A 389 6.77 20.80 -7.95
C GLN A 389 7.05 20.70 -6.45
N ILE A 390 6.35 19.79 -5.75
CA ILE A 390 6.46 19.61 -4.29
C ILE A 390 7.67 18.75 -3.95
N THR A 391 7.83 17.61 -4.62
CA THR A 391 8.97 16.70 -4.42
C THR A 391 9.80 16.63 -5.68
N LYS A 392 11.14 16.47 -5.55
CA LYS A 392 12.06 16.42 -6.70
C LYS A 392 13.34 15.66 -6.35
N GLY A 393 14.00 15.09 -7.37
CA GLY A 393 15.27 14.39 -7.23
C GLY A 393 15.27 13.01 -7.88
N PRO A 394 16.43 12.30 -7.88
CA PRO A 394 16.55 10.96 -8.49
C PRO A 394 15.99 9.85 -7.56
N TRP A 395 14.78 10.01 -7.09
CA TRP A 395 14.06 9.12 -6.18
C TRP A 395 12.55 9.23 -6.42
N ILE A 396 11.75 8.38 -5.82
CA ILE A 396 10.31 8.34 -6.06
C ILE A 396 9.47 8.51 -4.79
N VAL A 397 8.32 9.13 -4.92
CA VAL A 397 7.22 9.01 -3.96
C VAL A 397 6.53 7.67 -4.22
N ARG A 398 6.46 6.81 -3.19
CA ARG A 398 5.79 5.51 -3.28
C ARG A 398 4.31 5.61 -2.95
N LYS A 399 3.97 6.37 -1.91
CA LYS A 399 2.62 6.52 -1.39
C LYS A 399 2.51 7.78 -0.54
N ILE A 400 1.36 8.42 -0.55
CA ILE A 400 1.03 9.45 0.44
C ILE A 400 0.33 8.79 1.63
N ASP A 401 0.82 9.07 2.83
CA ASP A 401 0.21 8.59 4.08
C ASP A 401 -0.77 9.61 4.66
N ARG A 402 -0.46 10.90 4.50
CA ARG A 402 -1.30 11.98 5.04
C ARG A 402 -1.04 13.30 4.33
N VAL A 403 -2.11 14.07 4.15
CA VAL A 403 -2.08 15.50 3.78
C VAL A 403 -2.69 16.31 4.92
N ASP A 404 -1.91 17.24 5.48
CA ASP A 404 -2.37 18.20 6.49
C ASP A 404 -2.56 19.56 5.82
N THR A 405 -3.81 19.87 5.51
CA THR A 405 -4.17 21.11 4.79
C THR A 405 -3.96 22.36 5.64
N ALA A 406 -4.14 22.26 6.97
CA ALA A 406 -3.94 23.38 7.87
C ALA A 406 -2.47 23.78 8.00
N LYS A 407 -1.59 22.79 8.12
CA LYS A 407 -0.12 22.99 8.18
C LYS A 407 0.51 23.08 6.79
N ARG A 408 -0.25 22.79 5.74
CA ARG A 408 0.24 22.67 4.35
C ARG A 408 1.44 21.73 4.23
N GLN A 409 1.29 20.52 4.77
CA GLN A 409 2.33 19.50 4.83
C GLN A 409 1.83 18.14 4.31
N ILE A 410 2.75 17.36 3.73
CA ILE A 410 2.50 16.01 3.23
C ILE A 410 3.46 15.04 3.92
N TRP A 411 2.93 13.94 4.44
CA TRP A 411 3.68 12.77 4.90
C TRP A 411 3.58 11.70 3.83
N PHE A 412 4.69 11.11 3.45
CA PHE A 412 4.75 10.18 2.35
C PHE A 412 5.85 9.13 2.51
N GLN A 413 5.74 8.06 1.78
CA GLN A 413 6.74 7.02 1.62
C GLN A 413 7.58 7.33 0.39
N ALA A 414 8.90 7.19 0.50
CA ALA A 414 9.86 7.38 -0.58
C ALA A 414 10.66 6.09 -0.83
N GLY A 415 11.06 5.87 -2.09
CA GLY A 415 12.05 4.88 -2.48
C GLY A 415 13.25 5.56 -3.15
N GLY A 416 14.48 5.13 -2.82
CA GLY A 416 15.71 5.69 -3.39
C GLY A 416 16.13 7.05 -2.86
N ILE A 417 15.56 7.49 -1.73
CA ILE A 417 15.88 8.81 -1.13
C ILE A 417 17.26 8.87 -0.46
N TYR A 418 17.86 7.71 -0.22
CA TYR A 418 19.25 7.53 0.22
C TYR A 418 20.00 6.84 -0.92
N PRO A 419 20.88 7.57 -1.65
CA PRO A 419 21.54 7.03 -2.85
C PRO A 419 22.45 5.83 -2.59
N GLU A 420 22.95 5.71 -1.35
CA GLU A 420 23.84 4.63 -0.90
C GLU A 420 23.13 3.35 -0.50
N GLN A 421 21.79 3.39 -0.38
CA GLN A 421 20.98 2.24 0.03
C GLN A 421 20.27 1.60 -1.18
N ASP A 422 19.69 0.42 -0.98
CA ASP A 422 18.82 -0.21 -1.97
C ASP A 422 17.61 0.71 -2.29
N PRO A 423 17.43 1.17 -3.53
CA PRO A 423 16.39 2.14 -3.89
C PRO A 423 14.95 1.62 -3.72
N TYR A 424 14.79 0.35 -3.46
CA TYR A 424 13.48 -0.24 -3.18
C TYR A 424 13.08 -0.19 -1.70
N TYR A 425 14.00 0.18 -0.80
CA TYR A 425 13.65 0.37 0.60
C TYR A 425 12.68 1.53 0.78
N ILE A 426 11.70 1.32 1.63
CA ILE A 426 10.69 2.32 1.97
C ILE A 426 11.21 3.18 3.10
N HIS A 427 11.28 4.48 2.87
CA HIS A 427 11.55 5.49 3.88
C HIS A 427 10.36 6.42 4.04
N TYR A 428 10.18 6.96 5.24
CA TYR A 428 9.10 7.91 5.54
C TYR A 428 9.65 9.32 5.58
N CYS A 429 8.89 10.23 4.97
CA CYS A 429 9.29 11.63 4.81
C CYS A 429 8.11 12.57 5.06
N ARG A 430 8.43 13.83 5.33
CA ARG A 430 7.49 14.95 5.37
C ARG A 430 8.03 16.11 4.56
N ILE A 431 7.14 16.85 3.86
CA ILE A 431 7.50 18.04 3.08
C ILE A 431 6.37 19.06 3.13
N ASN A 432 6.68 20.36 2.96
CA ASN A 432 5.68 21.41 2.79
C ASN A 432 5.14 21.43 1.34
N PHE A 433 3.94 21.97 1.13
CA PHE A 433 3.31 22.06 -0.19
C PHE A 433 4.12 22.88 -1.21
N ASP A 434 4.91 23.85 -0.74
CA ASP A 434 5.79 24.67 -1.58
C ASP A 434 7.11 23.97 -1.97
N GLY A 435 7.31 22.73 -1.51
CA GLY A 435 8.52 21.96 -1.78
C GLY A 435 9.68 22.22 -0.84
N THR A 436 9.50 23.08 0.16
CA THR A 436 10.50 23.33 1.21
C THR A 436 10.37 22.38 2.39
N GLY A 437 11.37 22.36 3.27
CA GLY A 437 11.29 21.66 4.56
C GLY A 437 11.17 20.14 4.44
N LEU A 438 11.81 19.52 3.45
CA LEU A 438 11.89 18.06 3.37
C LEU A 438 12.59 17.49 4.61
N VAL A 439 11.88 16.67 5.36
CA VAL A 439 12.40 15.94 6.52
C VAL A 439 12.32 14.44 6.23
N LYS A 440 13.45 13.75 6.32
CA LYS A 440 13.52 12.28 6.31
C LYS A 440 13.25 11.79 7.73
N LEU A 441 12.14 11.11 7.97
CA LEU A 441 11.71 10.67 9.31
C LEU A 441 12.40 9.38 9.75
N THR A 442 12.89 8.58 8.79
CA THR A 442 13.57 7.30 9.00
C THR A 442 14.94 7.34 8.35
N ALA A 443 15.94 6.61 8.87
CA ALA A 443 17.32 6.70 8.39
C ALA A 443 18.06 5.36 8.30
N GLY A 444 17.64 4.31 9.02
CA GLY A 444 18.30 2.99 9.01
C GLY A 444 18.42 2.39 7.62
N ASP A 445 19.51 1.66 7.35
CA ASP A 445 19.68 0.95 6.07
C ASP A 445 18.77 -0.28 6.01
N GLY A 446 17.58 -0.12 5.46
CA GLY A 446 16.56 -1.15 5.34
C GLY A 446 15.20 -0.59 4.94
N THR A 447 14.23 -1.49 4.78
CA THR A 447 12.84 -1.09 4.54
C THR A 447 12.12 -0.84 5.86
N HIS A 448 11.43 0.29 5.95
CA HIS A 448 10.83 0.78 7.18
C HIS A 448 9.32 0.56 7.24
N SER A 449 8.82 0.42 8.47
CA SER A 449 7.41 0.57 8.84
C SER A 449 7.32 1.39 10.12
N ILE A 450 6.36 2.32 10.20
CA ILE A 450 6.27 3.23 11.33
C ILE A 450 4.90 3.18 12.01
N GLU A 451 4.90 3.51 13.31
CA GLU A 451 3.70 3.75 14.10
C GLU A 451 3.83 5.12 14.77
N TYR A 452 2.85 6.00 14.57
CA TYR A 452 2.86 7.33 15.17
C TYR A 452 2.38 7.32 16.63
N SER A 453 2.95 8.19 17.45
CA SER A 453 2.32 8.59 18.72
C SER A 453 0.95 9.26 18.47
N PRO A 454 0.02 9.26 19.44
CA PRO A 454 -1.30 9.88 19.29
C PRO A 454 -1.25 11.36 18.90
N ASP A 455 -0.28 12.11 19.42
CA ASP A 455 -0.02 13.52 19.11
C ASP A 455 0.81 13.72 17.83
N ARG A 456 1.34 12.64 17.25
CA ARG A 456 2.22 12.61 16.08
C ARG A 456 3.54 13.38 16.26
N GLU A 457 4.04 13.51 17.47
CA GLU A 457 5.35 14.09 17.72
C GLU A 457 6.48 13.06 17.62
N PHE A 458 6.16 11.78 17.79
CA PHE A 458 7.09 10.66 17.70
C PHE A 458 6.60 9.57 16.75
N ILE A 459 7.55 8.78 16.26
CA ILE A 459 7.31 7.51 15.57
C ILE A 459 8.11 6.40 16.23
N VAL A 460 7.50 5.24 16.36
CA VAL A 460 8.20 3.97 16.51
C VAL A 460 8.49 3.48 15.11
N ASP A 461 9.76 3.41 14.77
CA ASP A 461 10.28 3.00 13.48
C ASP A 461 10.84 1.59 13.58
N THR A 462 10.33 0.67 12.76
CA THR A 462 10.83 -0.70 12.64
C THR A 462 11.38 -0.90 11.23
N TYR A 463 12.66 -1.26 11.10
CA TYR A 463 13.25 -1.52 9.80
C TYR A 463 14.05 -2.81 9.77
N SER A 464 14.14 -3.41 8.61
CA SER A 464 14.87 -4.65 8.37
C SER A 464 15.32 -4.75 6.91
N ARG A 465 16.24 -5.69 6.65
CA ARG A 465 16.60 -6.14 5.30
C ARG A 465 16.36 -7.64 5.18
N VAL A 466 16.47 -8.18 3.99
CA VAL A 466 16.33 -9.63 3.79
C VAL A 466 17.34 -10.43 4.63
N ASP A 467 18.51 -9.86 4.86
CA ASP A 467 19.66 -10.43 5.59
C ASP A 467 19.81 -9.90 7.03
N MET A 468 19.01 -8.91 7.43
CA MET A 468 19.11 -8.24 8.73
C MET A 468 17.77 -8.27 9.47
N PRO A 469 17.73 -8.92 10.65
CA PRO A 469 16.55 -8.91 11.52
C PRO A 469 16.10 -7.50 11.90
N PRO A 470 14.82 -7.32 12.33
CA PRO A 470 14.28 -6.01 12.65
C PRO A 470 15.02 -5.26 13.75
N VAL A 471 15.21 -3.96 13.53
CA VAL A 471 15.62 -2.95 14.51
C VAL A 471 14.45 -2.03 14.77
N ASN A 472 14.21 -1.67 16.03
CA ASN A 472 13.13 -0.79 16.45
C ASN A 472 13.69 0.46 17.11
N GLU A 473 13.30 1.64 16.64
CA GLU A 473 13.78 2.93 17.11
C GLU A 473 12.62 3.87 17.45
N LEU A 474 12.87 4.81 18.36
CA LEU A 474 11.99 5.94 18.62
C LEU A 474 12.61 7.18 17.98
N ARG A 475 11.84 7.87 17.10
CA ARG A 475 12.31 9.06 16.39
C ARG A 475 11.34 10.22 16.53
N ARG A 476 11.86 11.46 16.42
CA ARG A 476 11.04 12.69 16.43
C ARG A 476 10.48 12.95 15.03
N VAL A 477 9.23 13.35 14.96
CA VAL A 477 8.58 13.73 13.69
C VAL A 477 8.97 15.15 13.24
N SER A 478 9.43 15.98 14.15
CA SER A 478 9.86 17.36 13.83
C SER A 478 11.02 17.39 12.84
N ASP A 479 12.02 16.53 13.02
CA ASP A 479 13.31 16.57 12.32
C ASP A 479 13.86 15.19 11.93
N GLY A 480 13.17 14.09 12.29
CA GLY A 480 13.62 12.72 12.03
C GLY A 480 14.74 12.25 12.97
N SER A 481 15.13 13.03 13.98
CA SER A 481 16.22 12.66 14.88
C SER A 481 15.91 11.42 15.71
N LEU A 482 16.93 10.57 15.92
CA LEU A 482 16.84 9.41 16.80
C LEU A 482 16.71 9.89 18.25
N VAL A 483 15.65 9.44 18.94
CA VAL A 483 15.49 9.65 20.39
C VAL A 483 16.22 8.55 21.15
N CYS A 484 15.95 7.30 20.81
CA CYS A 484 16.67 6.14 21.34
C CYS A 484 16.37 4.88 20.50
N GLN A 485 17.27 3.91 20.57
CA GLN A 485 16.99 2.55 20.10
C GLN A 485 16.07 1.87 21.11
N LEU A 486 14.97 1.29 20.63
CA LEU A 486 14.01 0.55 21.48
C LEU A 486 14.41 -0.90 21.62
N GLU A 487 14.51 -1.63 20.53
CA GLU A 487 14.90 -3.03 20.52
C GLU A 487 15.70 -3.37 19.26
N GLU A 488 16.63 -4.28 19.41
CA GLU A 488 17.28 -5.01 18.34
C GLU A 488 16.86 -6.47 18.45
N SER A 489 16.52 -7.08 17.33
CA SER A 489 16.07 -8.46 17.32
C SER A 489 17.18 -9.40 17.72
N ASP A 490 16.84 -10.41 18.52
CA ASP A 490 17.74 -11.50 18.90
C ASP A 490 17.50 -12.66 17.92
N ALA A 491 18.44 -12.89 17.03
CA ALA A 491 18.44 -13.98 16.05
C ALA A 491 19.42 -15.11 16.41
N SER A 492 20.02 -15.12 17.59
CA SER A 492 21.04 -16.09 18.01
C SER A 492 20.58 -17.54 17.88
N GLU A 493 19.33 -17.83 18.22
CA GLU A 493 18.78 -19.17 18.03
C GLU A 493 18.56 -19.54 16.56
N LEU A 494 18.21 -18.59 15.70
CA LEU A 494 18.12 -18.82 14.27
C LEU A 494 19.51 -19.12 13.68
N GLU A 495 20.50 -18.32 14.04
CA GLU A 495 21.89 -18.46 13.56
C GLU A 495 22.56 -19.75 14.07
N ALA A 496 22.11 -20.27 15.21
CA ALA A 496 22.55 -21.58 15.73
C ALA A 496 21.94 -22.78 14.96
N THR A 497 21.00 -22.55 14.05
CA THR A 497 20.45 -23.61 13.19
C THR A 497 21.25 -23.77 11.90
N VAL A 498 20.74 -24.59 11.00
CA VAL A 498 21.28 -24.75 9.63
C VAL A 498 20.89 -23.59 8.69
N TRP A 499 20.29 -22.53 9.21
CA TRP A 499 19.84 -21.39 8.43
C TRP A 499 21.00 -20.74 7.67
N GLN A 500 20.78 -20.46 6.38
CA GLN A 500 21.72 -19.71 5.56
C GLN A 500 21.18 -18.29 5.37
N ARG A 501 21.96 -17.31 5.78
CA ARG A 501 21.62 -15.89 5.59
C ARG A 501 21.50 -15.58 4.10
N PRO A 502 20.36 -15.02 3.63
CA PRO A 502 20.25 -14.55 2.25
C PRO A 502 21.31 -13.49 1.96
N GLU A 503 21.77 -13.42 0.72
CA GLU A 503 22.81 -12.49 0.34
C GLU A 503 22.32 -11.50 -0.70
N HIS A 504 22.44 -10.21 -0.41
CA HIS A 504 22.26 -9.14 -1.39
C HIS A 504 23.38 -9.16 -2.41
N PHE A 505 23.03 -9.05 -3.68
CA PHE A 505 24.00 -8.86 -4.73
C PHE A 505 23.51 -7.81 -5.73
N VAL A 506 24.44 -6.95 -6.17
CA VAL A 506 24.18 -5.88 -7.14
C VAL A 506 25.11 -6.03 -8.31
N ALA A 507 24.58 -5.96 -9.52
CA ALA A 507 25.36 -5.96 -10.75
C ALA A 507 24.89 -4.82 -11.67
N LYS A 508 25.73 -4.42 -12.62
CA LYS A 508 25.33 -3.44 -13.64
C LYS A 508 24.40 -4.09 -14.67
N GLY A 509 23.37 -3.37 -15.05
CA GLY A 509 22.43 -3.75 -16.10
C GLY A 509 23.01 -3.63 -17.51
N ARG A 510 22.16 -3.84 -18.51
CA ARG A 510 22.51 -3.83 -19.95
C ARG A 510 23.17 -2.55 -20.45
N ASP A 511 22.94 -1.43 -19.78
CA ASP A 511 23.52 -0.13 -20.10
C ASP A 511 24.89 0.12 -19.45
N GLY A 512 25.40 -0.85 -18.68
CA GLY A 512 26.66 -0.78 -17.94
C GLY A 512 26.68 0.25 -16.79
N LYS A 513 25.55 0.87 -16.46
CA LYS A 513 25.44 1.97 -15.49
C LYS A 513 24.43 1.69 -14.39
N THR A 514 23.24 1.25 -14.76
CA THR A 514 22.11 1.05 -13.84
C THR A 514 22.36 -0.17 -12.94
N ASP A 515 22.24 0.04 -11.64
CA ASP A 515 22.33 -1.04 -10.66
C ASP A 515 21.07 -1.90 -10.68
N ILE A 516 21.27 -3.22 -10.82
CA ILE A 516 20.27 -4.26 -10.76
C ILE A 516 20.42 -5.00 -9.43
N TYR A 517 19.36 -5.00 -8.65
CA TYR A 517 19.34 -5.57 -7.31
C TYR A 517 18.72 -6.96 -7.31
N GLY A 518 19.36 -7.87 -6.59
CA GLY A 518 18.87 -9.23 -6.42
C GLY A 518 19.30 -9.84 -5.10
N VAL A 519 18.77 -11.02 -4.82
CA VAL A 519 19.05 -11.80 -3.61
C VAL A 519 19.37 -13.24 -3.98
N ILE A 520 20.37 -13.80 -3.32
CA ILE A 520 20.84 -15.20 -3.46
C ILE A 520 20.44 -15.97 -2.19
N PHE A 521 19.80 -17.11 -2.38
CA PHE A 521 19.46 -18.07 -1.33
C PHE A 521 20.23 -19.37 -1.54
N ARG A 522 20.80 -19.90 -0.46
CA ARG A 522 21.56 -21.15 -0.44
C ARG A 522 20.80 -22.22 0.35
N PRO A 523 20.95 -23.52 0.02
CA PRO A 523 20.38 -24.59 0.82
C PRO A 523 21.05 -24.68 2.20
N SER A 524 20.36 -25.22 3.18
CA SER A 524 20.87 -25.39 4.55
C SER A 524 22.11 -26.27 4.66
N ASN A 525 22.27 -27.19 3.71
CA ASN A 525 23.44 -28.06 3.57
C ASN A 525 24.48 -27.56 2.52
N PHE A 526 24.54 -26.24 2.34
CA PHE A 526 25.44 -25.61 1.38
C PHE A 526 26.89 -25.97 1.65
N ASP A 527 27.60 -26.36 0.58
CA ASP A 527 29.02 -26.68 0.58
C ASP A 527 29.72 -25.87 -0.53
N PRO A 528 30.56 -24.88 -0.20
CA PRO A 528 31.14 -23.98 -1.20
C PRO A 528 32.10 -24.68 -2.18
N SER A 529 32.51 -25.93 -1.90
CA SER A 529 33.36 -26.74 -2.80
C SER A 529 32.57 -27.39 -3.95
N LYS A 530 31.24 -27.44 -3.85
CA LYS A 530 30.35 -28.05 -4.85
C LYS A 530 29.85 -27.05 -5.86
N LYS A 531 29.36 -27.56 -6.99
CA LYS A 531 28.68 -26.82 -8.03
C LYS A 531 27.16 -27.04 -7.93
N TYR A 532 26.41 -25.97 -7.93
CA TYR A 532 24.96 -26.00 -7.81
C TYR A 532 24.29 -25.42 -9.05
N PRO A 533 23.22 -26.05 -9.56
CA PRO A 533 22.36 -25.42 -10.55
C PRO A 533 21.81 -24.11 -9.99
N VAL A 534 21.63 -23.11 -10.86
CA VAL A 534 21.03 -21.82 -10.51
C VAL A 534 19.58 -21.80 -10.94
N ILE A 535 18.67 -21.45 -10.05
CA ILE A 535 17.24 -21.32 -10.38
C ILE A 535 16.80 -19.89 -10.09
N GLU A 536 16.26 -19.19 -11.08
CA GLU A 536 15.61 -17.92 -10.87
C GLU A 536 14.13 -18.12 -10.55
N LYS A 537 13.65 -17.60 -9.42
CA LYS A 537 12.24 -17.42 -9.14
C LYS A 537 11.83 -16.04 -9.62
N ILE A 538 11.04 -15.98 -10.70
CA ILE A 538 10.67 -14.75 -11.37
C ILE A 538 9.19 -14.42 -11.21
N TYR A 539 8.88 -13.13 -11.16
CA TYR A 539 7.55 -12.61 -11.47
C TYR A 539 7.61 -11.58 -12.61
N ALA A 540 8.43 -10.55 -12.47
CA ALA A 540 8.75 -9.51 -13.47
C ALA A 540 7.53 -8.75 -14.04
N GLY A 541 6.39 -8.77 -13.38
CA GLY A 541 5.24 -7.96 -13.78
C GLY A 541 5.57 -6.46 -13.71
N PRO A 542 5.15 -5.64 -14.69
CA PRO A 542 5.50 -4.21 -14.74
C PRO A 542 4.83 -3.38 -13.62
N HIS A 543 3.93 -3.96 -12.86
CA HIS A 543 3.18 -3.28 -11.80
C HIS A 543 3.89 -3.31 -10.43
N GLY A 544 5.10 -3.88 -10.29
CA GLY A 544 5.75 -3.97 -8.99
C GLY A 544 7.25 -4.26 -9.08
N SER A 545 7.87 -4.46 -7.91
CA SER A 545 9.17 -5.05 -7.70
C SER A 545 9.01 -6.29 -6.80
N PHE A 546 9.84 -7.32 -6.97
CA PHE A 546 9.54 -8.66 -6.46
C PHE A 546 10.67 -9.28 -5.64
N VAL A 547 11.83 -8.68 -5.60
CA VAL A 547 12.91 -9.07 -4.70
C VAL A 547 12.51 -8.73 -3.27
N PRO A 548 12.53 -9.68 -2.32
CA PRO A 548 12.18 -9.41 -0.93
C PRO A 548 13.12 -8.37 -0.32
N LYS A 549 12.57 -7.44 0.46
CA LYS A 549 13.29 -6.31 1.05
C LYS A 549 13.29 -6.32 2.58
N SER A 550 12.42 -7.12 3.20
CA SER A 550 12.32 -7.25 4.66
C SER A 550 12.80 -8.61 5.12
N PHE A 551 13.17 -8.70 6.38
CA PHE A 551 13.58 -9.93 7.02
C PHE A 551 12.44 -10.96 7.10
N SER A 552 12.83 -12.22 6.90
CA SER A 552 12.04 -13.39 7.26
C SER A 552 12.99 -14.52 7.68
N PRO A 553 12.72 -15.27 8.75
CA PRO A 553 13.53 -16.43 9.13
C PRO A 553 13.47 -17.56 8.10
N CYS A 554 12.45 -17.57 7.23
CA CYS A 554 12.34 -18.49 6.11
C CYS A 554 11.55 -17.84 4.97
N HIS A 555 12.24 -17.32 3.98
CA HIS A 555 11.63 -16.88 2.73
C HIS A 555 11.12 -18.07 1.92
N GLY A 556 10.06 -17.88 1.13
CA GLY A 556 9.59 -18.92 0.21
C GLY A 556 10.68 -19.41 -0.76
N ALA A 557 11.57 -18.50 -1.20
CA ALA A 557 12.74 -18.83 -2.01
C ALA A 557 13.74 -19.73 -1.29
N GLN A 558 13.94 -19.54 0.01
CA GLN A 558 14.81 -20.37 0.83
C GLN A 558 14.36 -21.85 0.81
N ARG A 559 13.06 -22.11 0.91
CA ARG A 559 12.54 -23.48 0.85
C ARG A 559 12.89 -24.18 -0.47
N TRP A 560 12.80 -23.46 -1.59
CA TRP A 560 13.15 -24.03 -2.90
C TRP A 560 14.66 -24.29 -3.02
N ALA A 561 15.50 -23.48 -2.39
CA ALA A 561 16.94 -23.75 -2.35
C ALA A 561 17.27 -25.10 -1.69
N GLU A 562 16.46 -25.57 -0.71
CA GLU A 562 16.65 -26.86 -0.03
C GLU A 562 16.61 -28.08 -0.97
N LEU A 563 16.04 -27.92 -2.17
CA LEU A 563 16.09 -28.97 -3.21
C LEU A 563 17.46 -29.12 -3.88
N GLY A 564 18.48 -28.39 -3.41
CA GLY A 564 19.87 -28.48 -3.91
C GLY A 564 20.19 -27.44 -4.99
N PHE A 565 19.53 -26.29 -4.99
CA PHE A 565 19.75 -25.19 -5.92
C PHE A 565 20.33 -23.96 -5.23
N ILE A 566 21.07 -23.15 -5.98
CA ILE A 566 21.21 -21.73 -5.65
C ILE A 566 20.00 -21.00 -6.24
N LEU A 567 19.16 -20.46 -5.39
CA LEU A 567 17.97 -19.74 -5.85
C LEU A 567 18.23 -18.24 -5.86
N VAL A 568 17.85 -17.58 -6.95
CA VAL A 568 17.98 -16.12 -7.10
C VAL A 568 16.63 -15.47 -7.38
N GLN A 569 16.49 -14.24 -6.92
CA GLN A 569 15.39 -13.33 -7.29
C GLN A 569 16.00 -11.99 -7.70
N ILE A 570 15.58 -11.44 -8.82
CA ILE A 570 16.21 -10.26 -9.42
C ILE A 570 15.11 -9.31 -9.91
N ASP A 571 15.29 -8.00 -9.74
CA ASP A 571 14.43 -6.96 -10.33
C ASP A 571 15.19 -6.26 -11.47
N GLY A 572 15.02 -6.77 -12.70
CA GLY A 572 15.57 -6.18 -13.93
C GLY A 572 14.78 -4.96 -14.40
N MET A 573 15.31 -4.23 -15.38
CA MET A 573 14.60 -3.13 -16.05
C MET A 573 13.25 -3.60 -16.58
N GLY A 574 12.26 -2.71 -16.54
CA GLY A 574 10.86 -3.01 -16.89
C GLY A 574 9.99 -3.34 -15.67
N THR A 575 10.58 -3.61 -14.49
CA THR A 575 9.83 -3.61 -13.22
C THR A 575 9.62 -2.18 -12.71
N SER A 576 8.66 -1.99 -11.78
CA SER A 576 8.30 -0.66 -11.26
C SER A 576 9.22 -0.22 -10.11
N HIS A 577 8.91 0.95 -9.54
CA HIS A 577 9.51 1.52 -8.33
C HIS A 577 10.93 2.07 -8.49
N ARG A 578 11.31 2.40 -9.72
CA ARG A 578 12.53 3.12 -10.09
C ARG A 578 12.17 4.34 -10.96
N SER A 579 13.13 4.87 -11.72
CA SER A 579 12.87 5.93 -12.69
C SER A 579 11.88 5.47 -13.77
N LYS A 580 11.23 6.43 -14.42
CA LYS A 580 10.36 6.16 -15.55
C LYS A 580 11.12 5.44 -16.68
N ALA A 581 12.35 5.85 -16.97
CA ALA A 581 13.19 5.22 -18.00
C ALA A 581 13.49 3.74 -17.68
N PHE A 582 13.70 3.39 -16.41
CA PHE A 582 13.87 2.01 -15.98
C PHE A 582 12.59 1.19 -16.22
N HIS A 583 11.43 1.77 -15.91
CA HIS A 583 10.13 1.12 -16.06
C HIS A 583 9.69 1.00 -17.52
N ASP A 584 9.92 2.02 -18.32
CA ASP A 584 9.46 2.10 -19.72
C ASP A 584 10.04 1.02 -20.64
N VAL A 585 11.11 0.35 -20.24
CA VAL A 585 11.70 -0.78 -20.98
C VAL A 585 10.68 -1.92 -21.21
N CYS A 586 9.66 -2.03 -20.35
CA CYS A 586 8.60 -3.04 -20.51
C CYS A 586 7.55 -2.65 -21.58
N TRP A 587 7.51 -1.39 -22.02
CA TRP A 587 6.47 -0.94 -22.94
C TRP A 587 6.57 -1.63 -24.30
N LYS A 588 5.50 -2.33 -24.70
CA LYS A 588 5.44 -3.20 -25.88
C LYS A 588 6.52 -4.30 -25.92
N ASN A 589 7.16 -4.58 -24.79
CA ASN A 589 8.22 -5.58 -24.63
C ASN A 589 8.12 -6.37 -23.32
N VAL A 590 6.91 -6.67 -22.88
CA VAL A 590 6.70 -7.38 -21.60
C VAL A 590 7.34 -8.78 -21.58
N GLY A 591 7.46 -9.40 -22.77
CA GLY A 591 8.01 -10.76 -22.91
C GLY A 591 9.52 -10.87 -22.68
N ASP A 592 10.29 -9.79 -22.91
CA ASP A 592 11.77 -9.81 -22.86
C ASP A 592 12.39 -8.63 -22.06
N ALA A 593 11.56 -7.78 -21.48
CA ALA A 593 12.03 -6.54 -20.87
C ALA A 593 13.18 -6.70 -19.88
N GLY A 594 13.12 -7.68 -19.00
CA GLY A 594 14.05 -7.83 -17.89
C GLY A 594 15.23 -8.80 -18.12
N PHE A 595 15.20 -9.65 -19.15
CA PHE A 595 16.15 -10.75 -19.30
C PHE A 595 17.58 -10.33 -19.57
N PRO A 596 17.88 -9.35 -20.42
CA PRO A 596 19.27 -8.90 -20.61
C PRO A 596 19.96 -8.52 -19.29
N ASP A 597 19.25 -7.86 -18.37
CA ASP A 597 19.82 -7.49 -17.06
C ASP A 597 19.98 -8.68 -16.13
N ARG A 598 18.98 -9.58 -16.10
CA ARG A 598 18.99 -10.78 -15.25
C ARG A 598 20.09 -11.74 -15.62
N ILE A 599 20.31 -11.95 -16.92
CA ILE A 599 21.39 -12.77 -17.44
C ILE A 599 22.76 -12.18 -17.07
N LEU A 600 22.95 -10.86 -17.24
CA LEU A 600 24.17 -10.19 -16.81
C LEU A 600 24.39 -10.31 -15.31
N TRP A 601 23.34 -10.09 -14.51
CA TRP A 601 23.40 -10.20 -13.05
C TRP A 601 23.84 -11.61 -12.60
N ILE A 602 23.25 -12.67 -13.17
CA ILE A 602 23.60 -14.06 -12.85
C ILE A 602 25.06 -14.35 -13.26
N LYS A 603 25.51 -13.85 -14.42
CA LYS A 603 26.90 -14.00 -14.87
C LYS A 603 27.89 -13.30 -13.93
N GLU A 604 27.58 -12.08 -13.49
CA GLU A 604 28.43 -11.34 -12.55
C GLU A 604 28.44 -12.01 -11.16
N ALA A 605 27.28 -12.48 -10.69
CA ALA A 605 27.22 -13.24 -9.44
C ALA A 605 28.08 -14.52 -9.49
N ALA A 606 28.05 -15.26 -10.61
CA ALA A 606 28.85 -16.49 -10.76
C ALA A 606 30.37 -16.23 -10.81
N LYS A 607 30.81 -15.04 -11.25
CA LYS A 607 32.24 -14.66 -11.16
C LYS A 607 32.71 -14.56 -9.71
N LYS A 608 31.86 -13.98 -8.84
CA LYS A 608 32.12 -13.83 -7.41
C LYS A 608 31.94 -15.16 -6.66
N TYR A 609 30.96 -15.96 -7.10
CA TYR A 609 30.53 -17.19 -6.43
C TYR A 609 30.71 -18.40 -7.36
N PRO A 610 31.90 -18.98 -7.41
CA PRO A 610 32.24 -20.08 -8.34
C PRO A 610 31.40 -21.35 -8.17
N TYR A 611 30.69 -21.52 -7.08
CA TYR A 611 29.74 -22.62 -6.86
C TYR A 611 28.47 -22.52 -7.72
N MET A 612 28.16 -21.37 -8.33
CA MET A 612 27.04 -21.21 -9.28
C MET A 612 27.42 -21.82 -10.63
N ASP A 613 26.69 -22.86 -11.03
CA ASP A 613 26.93 -23.57 -12.29
C ASP A 613 26.09 -22.98 -13.43
N LEU A 614 26.74 -22.17 -14.24
CA LEU A 614 26.07 -21.52 -15.38
C LEU A 614 25.72 -22.47 -16.55
N SER A 615 26.19 -23.71 -16.53
CA SER A 615 25.77 -24.74 -17.50
C SER A 615 24.39 -25.34 -17.15
N ARG A 616 23.86 -25.03 -15.96
CA ARG A 616 22.59 -25.54 -15.42
C ARG A 616 21.81 -24.40 -14.80
N VAL A 617 21.28 -23.51 -15.64
CA VAL A 617 20.41 -22.39 -15.21
C VAL A 617 18.98 -22.71 -15.55
N GLY A 618 18.07 -22.54 -14.61
CA GLY A 618 16.64 -22.72 -14.78
C GLY A 618 15.85 -21.52 -14.26
N ILE A 619 14.58 -21.49 -14.60
CA ILE A 619 13.67 -20.41 -14.23
C ILE A 619 12.27 -20.95 -13.96
N PHE A 620 11.56 -20.39 -12.99
CA PHE A 620 10.14 -20.67 -12.76
C PHE A 620 9.41 -19.47 -12.17
N GLY A 621 8.11 -19.39 -12.44
CA GLY A 621 7.23 -18.39 -11.86
C GLY A 621 5.75 -18.68 -12.13
N GLY A 622 4.87 -18.02 -11.39
CA GLY A 622 3.42 -18.12 -11.57
C GLY A 622 2.86 -16.86 -12.23
N SER A 623 1.72 -16.94 -12.96
CA SER A 623 1.07 -15.82 -13.62
C SER A 623 2.03 -15.09 -14.58
N ALA A 624 2.28 -13.78 -14.40
CA ALA A 624 3.29 -13.04 -15.16
C ALA A 624 4.68 -13.72 -15.11
N GLY A 625 5.04 -14.34 -13.98
CA GLY A 625 6.25 -15.13 -13.86
C GLY A 625 6.26 -16.38 -14.73
N GLY A 626 5.12 -17.02 -14.96
CA GLY A 626 4.97 -18.12 -15.91
C GLY A 626 5.17 -17.65 -17.36
N GLN A 627 4.58 -16.52 -17.73
CA GLN A 627 4.81 -15.87 -19.01
C GLN A 627 6.30 -15.54 -19.21
N SER A 628 6.91 -14.93 -18.20
CA SER A 628 8.35 -14.60 -18.24
C SER A 628 9.20 -15.85 -18.37
N SER A 629 8.91 -16.93 -17.61
CA SER A 629 9.66 -18.20 -17.71
C SER A 629 9.58 -18.78 -19.11
N THR A 630 8.39 -18.77 -19.73
CA THR A 630 8.21 -19.21 -21.13
C THR A 630 8.99 -18.31 -22.10
N GLY A 631 8.93 -16.97 -21.89
CA GLY A 631 9.68 -16.00 -22.71
C GLY A 631 11.19 -16.23 -22.63
N ALA A 632 11.72 -16.54 -21.45
CA ALA A 632 13.14 -16.87 -21.27
C ALA A 632 13.56 -18.07 -22.12
N LEU A 633 12.79 -19.16 -22.06
CA LEU A 633 13.08 -20.38 -22.82
C LEU A 633 13.01 -20.16 -24.34
N LEU A 634 12.09 -19.31 -24.80
CA LEU A 634 11.93 -19.05 -26.24
C LEU A 634 13.00 -18.10 -26.81
N ASN A 635 13.49 -17.16 -26.01
CA ASN A 635 14.37 -16.08 -26.49
C ASN A 635 15.83 -16.24 -26.00
N HIS A 636 16.09 -17.01 -24.95
CA HIS A 636 17.38 -17.07 -24.27
C HIS A 636 17.77 -18.51 -23.86
N GLY A 637 17.33 -19.51 -24.60
CA GLY A 637 17.61 -20.93 -24.37
C GLY A 637 19.06 -21.36 -24.57
#